data_46c9057816e1762a0bb3eed2ed752051
#
_entry.id   46c9057816e1762a0bb3eed2ed752051
#
_cell.length_a   1.000
_cell.length_b   1.000
_cell.length_c   1.000
_cell.angle_alpha   90.00
_cell.angle_beta   90.00
_cell.angle_gamma   90.00
#
_symmetry.space_group_name_H-M   'P 1'
#
loop_
_entity.id
_entity.type
_entity.pdbx_description
1 polymer ?
#
loop_
_entity_poly.entity_id
_entity_poly.type
_entity_poly.pdbx_seq_one_letter_code
_entity_poly.pdbx_strand_id
1 'polypeptide(L)'
;MWKLLSIISLLILALYIPDAKADDQEPRFLNDIAPILDKKGCSAALCHGKFGGQGGLDLSRLTLNPEADYYPIVYGYRGRRINLVDPERSLFLLKPTEQVSHEGGMRFEVNSQEYITILRWIENGAKFTEDDPRLERITVQPSEFILKKVGEQQQIKVLAHFNDNTVEDVTEKTIFESKDQPIAKVSVDGLTTAKRWGSTAVIARFLGVVSASFLTIPRMGEINPALHMPESNIIDKYVSKKLEKLNIIPSRLCNDNTFIRRVFLDTVGMLPSTNQIESFITDNSLDKRSHLINQLLESQEFEHNRTLQVSDMLRVHPRQLGNGSFGERAATIFHEWIRKHINRPYNQFVKDLITAKGSTYQVGPANFYRIEGSPDGRAETIAQVFLGIRLSCARCHKHPFDRWTTDDYWNFAAFTGKVGSRNGELYQEQIIYYNPTGRVVNQSVEGNRGRVTDPKFLGGDKIDSNFQIDHLQLLADWITSPTNPYFARATVNRIWSYYFGWGIIDPVDDMCETTPSAVEGLLEALAEQFIKDEFDTKSIIHLILNSRTYQLSAEPNETNNLDDRFFSRFYPRAIPAQVLLDVVNDVTETKEKFGRYPQGTRAVSTPLPYSSRFLDLFGRSEREFLANRKPKARTNTHTSITYD
;
A
#
# COMPACT_ATOMS: atom_id res chain seq x y z
N MET A 1 3.18 68.10 -49.54
CA MET A 1 3.16 69.09 -48.46
C MET A 1 2.74 68.42 -47.19
N TRP A 2 3.60 68.30 -46.26
CA TRP A 2 3.59 68.18 -44.84
C TRP A 2 2.63 67.11 -44.24
N LYS A 3 3.11 65.94 -43.82
CA LYS A 3 3.87 65.55 -42.63
C LYS A 3 3.14 65.92 -41.31
N LEU A 4 2.79 64.90 -40.54
CA LEU A 4 3.14 64.86 -39.11
C LEU A 4 3.08 63.42 -38.62
N LEU A 5 4.25 62.85 -38.29
CA LEU A 5 4.42 61.68 -37.48
C LEU A 5 4.02 62.05 -36.04
N SER A 6 3.23 61.19 -35.41
CA SER A 6 3.06 61.17 -33.95
C SER A 6 3.51 59.81 -33.42
N ILE A 7 4.66 59.82 -32.77
CA ILE A 7 5.21 58.74 -31.99
C ILE A 7 4.37 58.60 -30.71
N ILE A 8 3.63 57.53 -30.57
CA ILE A 8 3.03 57.16 -29.30
C ILE A 8 4.05 56.24 -28.58
N SER A 9 4.77 56.82 -27.62
CA SER A 9 5.53 56.10 -26.61
C SER A 9 4.56 55.45 -25.64
N LEU A 10 4.37 54.12 -25.72
CA LEU A 10 3.74 53.35 -24.68
C LEU A 10 4.70 53.23 -23.49
N LEU A 11 4.45 54.02 -22.46
CA LEU A 11 5.02 53.79 -21.13
C LEU A 11 4.39 52.53 -20.56
N ILE A 12 5.13 51.43 -20.57
CA ILE A 12 4.82 50.25 -19.75
C ILE A 12 5.16 50.65 -18.31
N LEU A 13 4.17 51.08 -17.55
CA LEU A 13 4.25 51.16 -16.10
C LEU A 13 4.26 49.72 -15.59
N ALA A 14 5.46 49.17 -15.35
CA ALA A 14 5.61 47.97 -14.53
C ALA A 14 5.08 48.34 -13.12
N LEU A 15 3.89 47.90 -12.81
CA LEU A 15 3.39 47.86 -11.46
C LEU A 15 4.36 46.93 -10.69
N TYR A 16 5.32 47.53 -10.03
CA TYR A 16 6.08 46.92 -8.98
C TYR A 16 5.07 46.65 -7.85
N ILE A 17 4.52 45.45 -7.81
CA ILE A 17 3.85 44.93 -6.61
C ILE A 17 5.01 44.65 -5.63
N PRO A 18 5.17 45.45 -4.58
CA PRO A 18 6.15 45.08 -3.58
C PRO A 18 5.69 43.72 -3.01
N ASP A 19 6.59 42.75 -3.06
CA ASP A 19 6.43 41.56 -2.20
C ASP A 19 6.03 42.06 -0.82
N ALA A 20 4.78 41.84 -0.45
CA ALA A 20 4.33 42.05 0.90
C ALA A 20 5.19 41.12 1.75
N LYS A 21 6.13 41.71 2.46
CA LYS A 21 6.90 41.02 3.47
C LYS A 21 5.92 40.29 4.39
N ALA A 22 6.02 38.97 4.42
CA ALA A 22 5.34 38.09 5.33
C ALA A 22 5.73 38.33 6.83
N ASP A 23 6.15 39.53 7.16
CA ASP A 23 6.87 39.87 8.40
C ASP A 23 6.02 40.56 9.46
N ASP A 24 4.71 40.77 9.21
CA ASP A 24 3.82 41.48 10.15
C ASP A 24 2.68 40.62 10.76
N GLN A 25 2.51 39.35 10.33
CA GLN A 25 1.53 38.50 10.96
C GLN A 25 2.10 37.85 12.24
N GLU A 26 1.29 37.84 13.30
CA GLU A 26 1.62 37.13 14.53
C GLU A 26 1.75 35.63 14.24
N PRO A 27 2.85 34.94 14.67
CA PRO A 27 3.02 33.53 14.42
C PRO A 27 1.89 32.71 15.09
N ARG A 28 1.27 31.83 14.29
CA ARG A 28 0.17 30.94 14.73
C ARG A 28 0.76 29.59 15.15
N PHE A 29 0.22 29.03 16.23
CA PHE A 29 0.75 27.75 16.73
C PHE A 29 0.69 26.64 15.70
N LEU A 30 -0.45 26.43 15.06
CA LEU A 30 -0.64 25.34 14.10
C LEU A 30 0.19 25.53 12.83
N ASN A 31 0.26 26.76 12.31
CA ASN A 31 0.76 26.99 10.95
C ASN A 31 2.24 27.39 10.94
N ASP A 32 2.80 27.83 12.07
CA ASP A 32 4.17 28.31 12.17
C ASP A 32 5.02 27.57 13.20
N ILE A 33 4.46 27.25 14.40
CA ILE A 33 5.23 26.58 15.47
C ILE A 33 5.25 25.06 15.28
N ALA A 34 4.10 24.44 15.06
CA ALA A 34 4.00 22.99 14.88
C ALA A 34 4.86 22.46 13.70
N PRO A 35 4.94 23.13 12.54
CA PRO A 35 5.86 22.72 11.48
C PRO A 35 7.33 22.74 11.88
N ILE A 36 7.76 23.68 12.71
CA ILE A 36 9.14 23.73 13.23
C ILE A 36 9.42 22.48 14.08
N LEU A 37 8.47 22.07 14.93
CA LEU A 37 8.62 20.87 15.76
C LEU A 37 8.79 19.59 14.93
N ASP A 38 8.04 19.48 13.84
CA ASP A 38 8.14 18.35 12.93
C ASP A 38 9.46 18.38 12.15
N LYS A 39 9.76 19.49 11.46
CA LYS A 39 10.94 19.63 10.60
C LYS A 39 12.26 19.50 11.37
N LYS A 40 12.31 20.00 12.61
CA LYS A 40 13.51 19.89 13.48
C LYS A 40 13.57 18.56 14.25
N GLY A 41 12.59 17.66 14.05
CA GLY A 41 12.56 16.34 14.63
C GLY A 41 12.23 16.28 16.12
N CYS A 42 11.66 17.34 16.68
CA CYS A 42 11.24 17.37 18.09
C CYS A 42 10.17 16.31 18.38
N SER A 43 9.24 16.11 17.44
CA SER A 43 8.15 15.13 17.50
C SER A 43 8.54 13.72 17.02
N ALA A 44 9.85 13.44 16.80
CA ALA A 44 10.31 12.12 16.43
C ALA A 44 10.14 11.10 17.58
N ALA A 45 9.95 9.81 17.23
CA ALA A 45 9.69 8.74 18.20
C ALA A 45 10.81 8.51 19.23
N LEU A 46 12.06 8.89 18.92
CA LEU A 46 13.18 8.80 19.86
C LEU A 46 13.31 10.04 20.75
N CYS A 47 12.57 11.11 20.45
CA CYS A 47 12.57 12.39 21.17
C CYS A 47 11.28 12.56 21.99
N HIS A 48 10.45 13.52 21.60
CA HIS A 48 9.20 13.84 22.33
C HIS A 48 7.96 13.15 21.74
N GLY A 49 8.05 12.53 20.56
CA GLY A 49 6.93 11.87 19.87
C GLY A 49 6.69 10.40 20.29
N LYS A 50 6.88 10.09 21.57
CA LYS A 50 6.59 8.78 22.17
C LYS A 50 5.75 8.97 23.42
N PHE A 51 5.04 7.93 23.83
CA PHE A 51 4.27 7.95 25.07
C PHE A 51 5.15 8.39 26.25
N GLY A 52 4.71 9.41 26.98
CA GLY A 52 5.43 10.03 28.08
C GLY A 52 6.56 11.00 27.68
N GLY A 53 6.91 11.10 26.42
CA GLY A 53 7.92 12.01 25.85
C GLY A 53 9.26 12.07 26.62
N GLN A 54 10.35 12.49 25.98
CA GLN A 54 11.59 12.75 26.72
C GLN A 54 11.42 14.00 27.61
N GLY A 55 11.91 13.94 28.85
CA GLY A 55 11.79 15.04 29.82
C GLY A 55 10.35 15.45 30.15
N GLY A 56 9.38 14.53 29.93
CA GLY A 56 7.97 14.78 30.20
C GLY A 56 7.30 15.75 29.17
N LEU A 57 7.92 16.01 28.02
CA LEU A 57 7.26 16.67 26.89
C LEU A 57 6.73 15.60 25.97
N ASP A 58 5.43 15.36 26.03
CA ASP A 58 4.74 14.37 25.22
C ASP A 58 4.09 15.07 24.02
N LEU A 59 4.67 14.85 22.83
CA LEU A 59 4.17 15.40 21.58
C LEU A 59 3.59 14.28 20.71
N SER A 60 2.64 14.61 19.87
CA SER A 60 2.14 13.70 18.86
C SER A 60 3.28 13.31 17.90
N ARG A 61 3.39 12.01 17.63
CA ARG A 61 4.45 11.51 16.75
C ARG A 61 4.34 12.15 15.36
N LEU A 62 5.47 12.71 14.86
CA LEU A 62 5.54 13.40 13.57
C LEU A 62 4.52 14.56 13.45
N THR A 63 4.17 15.18 14.57
CA THR A 63 3.19 16.28 14.64
C THR A 63 1.86 15.93 13.94
N LEU A 64 1.42 14.66 14.06
CA LEU A 64 0.20 14.16 13.42
C LEU A 64 -1.10 14.67 14.08
N ASN A 65 -1.00 15.19 15.28
CA ASN A 65 -2.08 15.88 16.01
C ASN A 65 -1.53 17.17 16.65
N PRO A 66 -1.25 18.19 15.86
CA PRO A 66 -0.62 19.42 16.36
C PRO A 66 -1.47 20.16 17.37
N GLU A 67 -2.79 20.03 17.33
CA GLU A 67 -3.68 20.65 18.33
C GLU A 67 -3.45 20.09 19.74
N ALA A 68 -3.27 18.77 19.85
CA ALA A 68 -2.97 18.13 21.12
C ALA A 68 -1.57 18.51 21.66
N ASP A 69 -0.63 18.89 20.78
CA ASP A 69 0.74 19.25 21.15
C ASP A 69 0.84 20.60 21.88
N TYR A 70 -0.14 21.47 21.70
CA TYR A 70 -0.15 22.79 22.32
C TYR A 70 -0.16 22.71 23.85
N TYR A 71 -1.06 21.91 24.42
CA TYR A 71 -1.24 21.84 25.87
C TYR A 71 0.01 21.36 26.65
N PRO A 72 0.69 20.28 26.25
CA PRO A 72 1.92 19.85 26.86
C PRO A 72 3.04 20.91 26.82
N ILE A 73 3.10 21.71 25.78
CA ILE A 73 4.11 22.76 25.58
C ILE A 73 3.84 23.90 26.55
N VAL A 74 2.63 24.46 26.54
CA VAL A 74 2.31 25.70 27.25
C VAL A 74 1.98 25.46 28.71
N TYR A 75 1.16 24.46 29.02
CA TYR A 75 0.64 24.24 30.38
C TYR A 75 1.27 23.04 31.10
N GLY A 76 1.90 22.13 30.35
CA GLY A 76 2.50 20.95 30.93
C GLY A 76 3.52 21.28 32.05
N TYR A 77 3.50 20.50 33.15
CA TYR A 77 4.35 20.72 34.31
C TYR A 77 4.27 22.16 34.87
N ARG A 78 3.06 22.70 34.97
CA ARG A 78 2.76 24.05 35.49
C ARG A 78 3.35 25.18 34.62
N GLY A 79 3.40 24.99 33.32
CA GLY A 79 3.86 26.01 32.35
C GLY A 79 5.36 26.30 32.37
N ARG A 80 6.19 25.43 32.97
CA ARG A 80 7.64 25.69 33.12
C ARG A 80 8.42 25.91 31.86
N ARG A 81 7.85 25.55 30.68
CA ARG A 81 8.55 25.62 29.40
C ARG A 81 8.46 26.98 28.74
N ILE A 82 7.42 27.74 29.06
CA ILE A 82 7.15 29.07 28.50
C ILE A 82 7.30 30.12 29.59
N ASN A 83 8.09 31.14 29.34
CA ASN A 83 8.26 32.30 30.23
C ASN A 83 7.75 33.55 29.52
N LEU A 84 6.55 33.99 29.84
CA LEU A 84 5.92 35.15 29.21
C LEU A 84 6.50 36.51 29.71
N VAL A 85 7.22 36.51 30.85
CA VAL A 85 7.85 37.73 31.40
C VAL A 85 9.21 37.99 30.73
N ASP A 86 9.94 36.91 30.47
CA ASP A 86 11.25 36.96 29.83
C ASP A 86 11.29 35.85 28.75
N PRO A 87 10.69 36.11 27.57
CA PRO A 87 10.49 35.10 26.50
C PRO A 87 11.75 34.37 26.06
N GLU A 88 12.90 35.03 25.96
CA GLU A 88 14.19 34.47 25.59
C GLU A 88 14.67 33.39 26.58
N ARG A 89 14.23 33.46 27.86
CA ARG A 89 14.52 32.47 28.91
C ARG A 89 13.52 31.32 28.98
N SER A 90 12.66 31.17 27.99
CA SER A 90 11.79 30.01 27.90
C SER A 90 12.61 28.74 27.67
N LEU A 91 12.38 27.66 28.43
CA LEU A 91 13.02 26.37 28.21
C LEU A 91 12.73 25.80 26.80
N PHE A 92 11.62 26.23 26.21
CA PHE A 92 11.23 25.90 24.86
C PHE A 92 12.13 26.51 23.77
N LEU A 93 12.92 27.55 24.11
CA LEU A 93 13.98 28.13 23.29
C LEU A 93 15.38 27.69 23.75
N LEU A 94 15.65 27.69 25.07
CA LEU A 94 16.97 27.42 25.62
C LEU A 94 17.46 25.99 25.32
N LYS A 95 16.55 25.00 25.37
CA LYS A 95 16.92 23.58 25.14
C LYS A 95 17.25 23.28 23.66
N PRO A 96 16.40 23.61 22.66
CA PRO A 96 16.71 23.36 21.27
C PRO A 96 17.94 24.11 20.74
N THR A 97 18.34 25.23 21.40
CA THR A 97 19.54 26.01 21.07
C THR A 97 20.77 25.61 21.87
N GLU A 98 20.65 24.57 22.73
CA GLU A 98 21.72 24.12 23.65
C GLU A 98 22.27 25.19 24.60
N GLN A 99 21.55 26.29 24.85
CA GLN A 99 21.90 27.23 25.88
C GLN A 99 21.77 26.61 27.27
N VAL A 100 20.97 25.57 27.41
CA VAL A 100 20.93 24.61 28.52
C VAL A 100 21.00 23.21 27.99
N SER A 101 21.55 22.27 28.76
CA SER A 101 21.75 20.88 28.33
C SER A 101 20.49 20.26 27.74
N HIS A 102 20.60 19.69 26.53
CA HIS A 102 19.56 19.01 25.82
C HIS A 102 20.09 17.69 25.21
N GLU A 103 19.64 16.55 25.71
CA GLU A 103 20.08 15.23 25.22
C GLU A 103 19.82 15.04 23.73
N GLY A 104 18.86 15.77 23.16
CA GLY A 104 18.56 15.79 21.73
C GLY A 104 19.58 16.58 20.89
N GLY A 105 20.54 17.26 21.49
CA GLY A 105 21.46 18.18 20.82
C GLY A 105 20.79 19.46 20.31
N MET A 106 21.58 20.32 19.66
CA MET A 106 21.09 21.55 19.06
C MET A 106 20.19 21.25 17.88
N ARG A 107 19.03 21.90 17.83
CA ARG A 107 18.03 21.75 16.76
C ARG A 107 18.01 22.94 15.80
N PHE A 108 18.28 24.10 16.31
CA PHE A 108 18.41 25.34 15.55
C PHE A 108 19.28 26.34 16.33
N GLU A 109 19.85 27.29 15.62
CA GLU A 109 20.72 28.32 16.22
C GLU A 109 19.92 29.47 16.82
N VAL A 110 20.52 30.18 17.78
CA VAL A 110 20.00 31.44 18.26
C VAL A 110 19.96 32.45 17.11
N ASN A 111 18.88 33.21 17.01
CA ASN A 111 18.57 34.16 15.95
C ASN A 111 18.31 33.50 14.55
N SER A 112 18.20 32.17 14.45
CA SER A 112 17.66 31.56 13.25
C SER A 112 16.18 31.92 13.03
N GLN A 113 15.65 31.67 11.84
CA GLN A 113 14.24 31.95 11.55
C GLN A 113 13.30 31.17 12.49
N GLU A 114 13.64 29.93 12.83
CA GLU A 114 12.89 29.12 13.78
C GLU A 114 12.88 29.72 15.19
N TYR A 115 14.05 30.17 15.63
CA TYR A 115 14.18 30.85 16.93
C TYR A 115 13.33 32.12 16.99
N ILE A 116 13.44 32.99 15.97
CA ILE A 116 12.68 34.25 15.89
C ILE A 116 11.18 33.99 15.86
N THR A 117 10.74 32.99 15.09
CA THR A 117 9.31 32.64 14.99
C THR A 117 8.76 32.15 16.35
N ILE A 118 9.49 31.27 17.05
CA ILE A 118 9.09 30.81 18.38
C ILE A 118 9.12 31.93 19.37
N LEU A 119 10.15 32.78 19.38
CA LEU A 119 10.28 33.94 20.29
C LEU A 119 9.09 34.89 20.15
N ARG A 120 8.78 35.32 18.91
CA ARG A 120 7.63 36.19 18.64
C ARG A 120 6.30 35.56 19.07
N TRP A 121 6.12 34.25 18.87
CA TRP A 121 4.94 33.57 19.37
C TRP A 121 4.82 33.61 20.90
N ILE A 122 5.93 33.45 21.61
CA ILE A 122 5.95 33.56 23.09
C ILE A 122 5.69 35.01 23.52
N GLU A 123 6.31 36.01 22.89
CA GLU A 123 6.09 37.43 23.17
C GLU A 123 4.61 37.83 22.99
N ASN A 124 3.91 37.23 22.02
CA ASN A 124 2.48 37.43 21.79
C ASN A 124 1.59 36.57 22.71
N GLY A 125 2.17 36.00 23.79
CA GLY A 125 1.44 35.28 24.83
C GLY A 125 1.30 33.78 24.58
N ALA A 126 2.08 33.20 23.66
CA ALA A 126 2.07 31.77 23.32
C ALA A 126 0.64 31.22 23.06
N LYS A 127 -0.15 31.94 22.32
CA LYS A 127 -1.59 31.67 22.10
C LYS A 127 -1.81 30.51 21.11
N PHE A 128 -2.94 29.86 21.31
CA PHE A 128 -3.59 28.96 20.34
C PHE A 128 -4.99 29.47 20.12
N THR A 129 -5.37 29.62 18.87
CA THR A 129 -6.68 30.14 18.47
C THR A 129 -7.46 29.06 17.76
N GLU A 130 -8.68 28.78 18.23
CA GLU A 130 -9.57 27.78 17.57
C GLU A 130 -9.97 28.19 16.17
N ASP A 131 -9.98 29.50 15.89
CA ASP A 131 -10.31 30.09 14.58
C ASP A 131 -9.11 30.08 13.60
N ASP A 132 -7.91 29.61 14.01
CA ASP A 132 -6.78 29.50 13.09
C ASP A 132 -7.12 28.60 11.92
N PRO A 133 -6.72 28.96 10.67
CA PRO A 133 -6.99 28.15 9.51
C PRO A 133 -6.46 26.72 9.65
N ARG A 134 -7.30 25.73 9.31
CA ARG A 134 -6.97 24.31 9.36
C ARG A 134 -6.50 23.82 8.03
N LEU A 135 -5.37 23.10 8.02
CA LEU A 135 -4.87 22.47 6.80
C LEU A 135 -5.85 21.39 6.32
N GLU A 136 -6.34 21.52 5.08
CA GLU A 136 -7.17 20.51 4.43
C GLU A 136 -6.34 19.56 3.56
N ARG A 137 -5.48 20.12 2.72
CA ARG A 137 -4.64 19.35 1.79
C ARG A 137 -3.38 20.11 1.41
N ILE A 138 -2.38 19.40 0.89
CA ILE A 138 -1.23 19.99 0.20
C ILE A 138 -1.20 19.56 -1.26
N THR A 139 -0.63 20.40 -2.11
CA THR A 139 -0.33 20.08 -3.50
C THR A 139 1.15 20.30 -3.78
N VAL A 140 1.74 19.42 -4.57
CA VAL A 140 3.13 19.50 -5.00
C VAL A 140 3.23 19.93 -6.45
N GLN A 141 4.21 20.74 -6.77
CA GLN A 141 4.47 21.25 -8.11
C GLN A 141 5.96 21.13 -8.45
N PRO A 142 6.29 20.45 -9.57
CA PRO A 142 5.40 19.69 -10.45
C PRO A 142 4.94 18.39 -9.79
N SER A 143 3.74 17.90 -10.13
CA SER A 143 3.23 16.60 -9.66
C SER A 143 3.91 15.41 -10.35
N GLU A 144 4.39 15.62 -11.59
CA GLU A 144 5.16 14.66 -12.37
C GLU A 144 6.22 15.41 -13.20
N PHE A 145 7.44 14.85 -13.31
CA PHE A 145 8.50 15.43 -14.12
C PHE A 145 9.54 14.39 -14.59
N ILE A 146 10.33 14.79 -15.58
CA ILE A 146 11.41 13.98 -16.15
C ILE A 146 12.72 14.72 -16.01
N LEU A 147 13.72 14.08 -15.39
CA LEU A 147 15.10 14.54 -15.38
C LEU A 147 15.88 13.77 -16.44
N LYS A 148 16.35 14.46 -17.47
CA LYS A 148 16.91 13.82 -18.68
C LYS A 148 18.28 13.20 -18.47
N LYS A 149 19.02 13.62 -17.44
CA LYS A 149 20.39 13.16 -17.17
C LYS A 149 20.70 13.14 -15.68
N VAL A 150 21.65 12.29 -15.31
CA VAL A 150 22.21 12.27 -13.96
C VAL A 150 22.80 13.62 -13.60
N GLY A 151 22.56 14.11 -12.39
CA GLY A 151 22.96 15.41 -11.88
C GLY A 151 22.00 16.54 -12.20
N GLU A 152 21.02 16.34 -13.08
CA GLU A 152 19.96 17.32 -13.32
C GLU A 152 19.10 17.49 -12.09
N GLN A 153 18.58 18.70 -11.88
CA GLN A 153 17.85 19.09 -10.67
C GLN A 153 16.49 19.70 -11.00
N GLN A 154 15.54 19.47 -10.11
CA GLN A 154 14.21 20.09 -10.14
C GLN A 154 13.83 20.52 -8.73
N GLN A 155 13.43 21.76 -8.56
CA GLN A 155 12.83 22.26 -7.34
C GLN A 155 11.39 21.80 -7.25
N ILE A 156 11.02 21.20 -6.12
CA ILE A 156 9.63 20.87 -5.78
C ILE A 156 9.10 22.00 -4.90
N LYS A 157 7.94 22.52 -5.26
CA LYS A 157 7.18 23.52 -4.53
C LYS A 157 5.97 22.86 -3.87
N VAL A 158 5.65 23.26 -2.63
CA VAL A 158 4.51 22.74 -1.88
C VAL A 158 3.57 23.86 -1.50
N LEU A 159 2.30 23.72 -1.89
CA LEU A 159 1.23 24.66 -1.54
C LEU A 159 0.28 24.00 -0.55
N ALA A 160 0.07 24.63 0.59
CA ALA A 160 -0.92 24.25 1.60
C ALA A 160 -2.25 24.95 1.30
N HIS A 161 -3.34 24.20 1.35
CA HIS A 161 -4.71 24.71 1.18
C HIS A 161 -5.45 24.59 2.50
N PHE A 162 -6.00 25.69 2.97
CA PHE A 162 -6.68 25.77 4.26
C PHE A 162 -8.19 25.89 4.11
N ASN A 163 -8.93 25.60 5.18
CA ASN A 163 -10.39 25.59 5.22
C ASN A 163 -11.05 26.97 5.06
N ASP A 164 -10.27 28.04 5.17
CA ASP A 164 -10.68 29.42 4.88
C ASP A 164 -10.47 29.82 3.40
N ASN A 165 -10.10 28.86 2.54
CA ASN A 165 -9.71 29.01 1.14
C ASN A 165 -8.39 29.75 0.91
N THR A 166 -7.58 30.01 1.95
CA THR A 166 -6.22 30.55 1.75
C THR A 166 -5.30 29.46 1.22
N VAL A 167 -4.30 29.91 0.42
CA VAL A 167 -3.24 29.04 -0.13
C VAL A 167 -1.90 29.66 0.19
N GLU A 168 -1.07 28.93 0.92
CA GLU A 168 0.27 29.37 1.33
C GLU A 168 1.35 28.47 0.71
N ASP A 169 2.50 29.06 0.34
CA ASP A 169 3.71 28.33 0.00
C ASP A 169 4.39 27.86 1.27
N VAL A 170 4.37 26.55 1.51
CA VAL A 170 4.95 25.93 2.70
C VAL A 170 6.18 25.09 2.39
N THR A 171 6.81 25.31 1.24
CA THR A 171 7.98 24.54 0.78
C THR A 171 9.07 24.48 1.84
N GLU A 172 9.43 25.63 2.42
CA GLU A 172 10.46 25.69 3.47
C GLU A 172 10.07 25.03 4.78
N LYS A 173 8.76 24.91 5.07
CA LYS A 173 8.22 24.25 6.27
C LYS A 173 7.99 22.75 6.08
N THR A 174 8.10 22.26 4.83
CA THR A 174 7.79 20.88 4.43
C THR A 174 8.97 19.94 4.67
N ILE A 175 8.65 18.69 5.01
CA ILE A 175 9.62 17.59 5.08
C ILE A 175 9.57 16.83 3.78
N PHE A 176 10.72 16.61 3.16
CA PHE A 176 10.87 15.89 1.90
C PHE A 176 11.61 14.57 2.11
N GLU A 177 11.12 13.51 1.46
CA GLU A 177 11.75 12.19 1.46
C GLU A 177 11.67 11.56 0.08
N SER A 178 12.80 11.01 -0.41
CA SER A 178 12.81 10.20 -1.63
C SER A 178 12.49 8.75 -1.30
N LYS A 179 11.55 8.13 -2.01
CA LYS A 179 11.21 6.70 -1.89
C LYS A 179 12.36 5.80 -2.34
N ASP A 180 13.22 6.27 -3.23
CA ASP A 180 14.40 5.55 -3.73
C ASP A 180 15.58 6.52 -3.89
N GLN A 181 16.38 6.66 -2.82
CA GLN A 181 17.53 7.56 -2.79
C GLN A 181 18.63 7.21 -3.83
N PRO A 182 18.89 5.95 -4.18
CA PRO A 182 19.71 5.56 -5.32
C PRO A 182 19.26 6.14 -6.67
N ILE A 183 17.95 6.32 -6.90
CA ILE A 183 17.41 6.90 -8.13
C ILE A 183 17.48 8.43 -8.07
N ALA A 184 16.99 9.04 -7.00
CA ALA A 184 17.01 10.48 -6.80
C ALA A 184 17.17 10.87 -5.33
N LYS A 185 17.96 11.89 -5.05
CA LYS A 185 18.07 12.50 -3.73
C LYS A 185 17.27 13.80 -3.69
N VAL A 186 16.68 14.10 -2.55
CA VAL A 186 16.01 15.36 -2.29
C VAL A 186 16.70 16.05 -1.10
N SER A 187 16.90 17.37 -1.19
CA SER A 187 17.41 18.20 -0.10
C SER A 187 16.30 18.59 0.88
N VAL A 188 16.66 19.20 1.98
CA VAL A 188 15.72 19.65 3.03
C VAL A 188 14.76 20.75 2.57
N ASP A 189 15.09 21.43 1.48
CA ASP A 189 14.32 22.50 0.85
C ASP A 189 13.61 22.04 -0.44
N GLY A 190 13.62 20.73 -0.74
CA GLY A 190 12.85 20.13 -1.83
C GLY A 190 13.57 20.12 -3.19
N LEU A 191 14.87 20.46 -3.25
CA LEU A 191 15.64 20.36 -4.50
C LEU A 191 15.98 18.90 -4.78
N THR A 192 15.37 18.34 -5.83
CA THR A 192 15.52 16.94 -6.24
C THR A 192 16.62 16.80 -7.27
N THR A 193 17.57 15.90 -7.05
CA THR A 193 18.74 15.64 -7.90
C THR A 193 18.72 14.20 -8.43
N ALA A 194 18.78 14.03 -9.75
CA ALA A 194 18.91 12.73 -10.42
C ALA A 194 20.24 12.03 -10.07
N LYS A 195 20.18 10.74 -9.73
CA LYS A 195 21.37 9.93 -9.40
C LYS A 195 21.56 8.73 -10.32
N ARG A 196 20.48 8.07 -10.69
CA ARG A 196 20.47 6.89 -11.55
C ARG A 196 19.18 6.91 -12.39
N TRP A 197 19.18 6.28 -13.54
CA TRP A 197 17.96 6.04 -14.31
C TRP A 197 16.95 5.18 -13.53
N GLY A 198 15.67 5.39 -13.78
CA GLY A 198 14.56 4.73 -13.12
C GLY A 198 13.38 5.66 -12.86
N SER A 199 12.42 5.21 -12.08
CA SER A 199 11.30 6.04 -11.61
C SER A 199 11.15 5.91 -10.10
N THR A 200 10.87 7.03 -9.44
CA THR A 200 10.62 7.09 -8.00
C THR A 200 9.63 8.21 -7.68
N ALA A 201 9.34 8.39 -6.40
CA ALA A 201 8.55 9.51 -5.90
C ALA A 201 9.33 10.28 -4.83
N VAL A 202 9.14 11.59 -4.80
CA VAL A 202 9.50 12.45 -3.68
C VAL A 202 8.24 12.76 -2.90
N ILE A 203 8.20 12.32 -1.64
CA ILE A 203 7.10 12.59 -0.72
C ILE A 203 7.35 13.94 -0.07
N ALA A 204 6.32 14.76 -0.03
CA ALA A 204 6.23 15.99 0.74
C ALA A 204 5.26 15.77 1.90
N ARG A 205 5.66 16.10 3.14
CA ARG A 205 4.83 16.01 4.33
C ARG A 205 4.80 17.35 5.06
N PHE A 206 3.61 17.87 5.32
CA PHE A 206 3.37 19.09 6.08
C PHE A 206 2.20 18.87 7.03
N LEU A 207 2.41 19.05 8.34
CA LEU A 207 1.40 18.86 9.41
C LEU A 207 0.64 17.52 9.30
N GLY A 208 1.37 16.43 9.02
CA GLY A 208 0.79 15.10 8.87
C GLY A 208 -0.07 14.89 7.61
N VAL A 209 -0.13 15.87 6.69
CA VAL A 209 -0.71 15.69 5.36
C VAL A 209 0.42 15.40 4.38
N VAL A 210 0.22 14.40 3.51
CA VAL A 210 1.22 13.94 2.55
C VAL A 210 0.75 14.14 1.11
N SER A 211 1.71 14.38 0.23
CA SER A 211 1.54 14.37 -1.21
C SER A 211 2.84 13.90 -1.86
N ALA A 212 2.80 13.48 -3.12
CA ALA A 212 3.99 13.00 -3.82
C ALA A 212 4.17 13.67 -5.18
N SER A 213 5.44 13.86 -5.54
CA SER A 213 5.86 14.24 -6.89
C SER A 213 6.56 13.05 -7.53
N PHE A 214 6.06 12.59 -8.67
CA PHE A 214 6.59 11.42 -9.37
C PHE A 214 7.62 11.83 -10.40
N LEU A 215 8.76 11.14 -10.41
CA LEU A 215 9.82 11.45 -11.36
C LEU A 215 10.30 10.22 -12.13
N THR A 216 10.71 10.48 -13.37
CA THR A 216 11.34 9.50 -14.24
C THR A 216 12.68 10.03 -14.73
N ILE A 217 13.71 9.19 -14.70
CA ILE A 217 15.05 9.49 -15.22
C ILE A 217 15.33 8.42 -16.29
N PRO A 218 15.29 8.78 -17.59
CA PRO A 218 15.61 7.86 -18.66
C PRO A 218 17.05 7.35 -18.58
N ARG A 219 17.29 6.17 -19.09
CA ARG A 219 18.65 5.68 -19.35
C ARG A 219 19.31 6.53 -20.46
N MET A 220 20.57 6.89 -20.26
CA MET A 220 21.35 7.59 -21.26
C MET A 220 21.60 6.71 -22.50
N GLY A 221 21.56 7.28 -23.68
CA GLY A 221 21.80 6.63 -24.97
C GLY A 221 20.78 7.02 -26.03
N GLU A 222 21.06 6.68 -27.28
CA GLU A 222 20.12 6.88 -28.39
C GLU A 222 18.95 5.90 -28.26
N ILE A 223 17.74 6.40 -28.53
CA ILE A 223 16.55 5.57 -28.66
C ILE A 223 16.61 4.90 -30.02
N ASN A 224 16.67 3.59 -30.07
CA ASN A 224 16.57 2.86 -31.34
C ASN A 224 15.08 2.61 -31.66
N PRO A 225 14.52 3.25 -32.71
CA PRO A 225 13.10 3.09 -33.07
C PRO A 225 12.70 1.65 -33.45
N ALA A 226 13.67 0.79 -33.81
CA ALA A 226 13.44 -0.62 -34.11
C ALA A 226 13.12 -1.51 -32.89
N LEU A 227 13.08 -0.90 -31.69
CA LEU A 227 12.96 -1.60 -30.41
C LEU A 227 11.57 -1.49 -29.79
N HIS A 228 10.62 -1.01 -30.55
CA HIS A 228 9.22 -1.02 -30.14
C HIS A 228 8.76 -2.47 -29.95
N MET A 229 8.32 -2.81 -28.72
CA MET A 229 7.76 -4.12 -28.42
C MET A 229 6.41 -4.25 -29.13
N PRO A 230 6.22 -5.23 -30.03
CA PRO A 230 4.91 -5.46 -30.62
C PRO A 230 3.86 -5.71 -29.54
N GLU A 231 2.71 -5.08 -29.66
CA GLU A 231 1.63 -5.17 -28.68
C GLU A 231 0.75 -6.41 -29.00
N SER A 232 0.64 -7.36 -28.07
CA SER A 232 -0.33 -8.46 -28.18
C SER A 232 -1.65 -8.09 -27.51
N ASN A 233 -1.59 -7.28 -26.47
CA ASN A 233 -2.78 -6.82 -25.75
C ASN A 233 -2.51 -5.49 -24.99
N ILE A 234 -3.50 -5.06 -24.21
CA ILE A 234 -3.46 -3.80 -23.44
C ILE A 234 -2.26 -3.72 -22.50
N ILE A 235 -1.79 -4.84 -21.92
CA ILE A 235 -0.64 -4.88 -21.00
C ILE A 235 0.61 -4.41 -21.74
N ASP A 236 0.87 -4.97 -22.91
CA ASP A 236 2.06 -4.67 -23.69
C ASP A 236 2.10 -3.20 -24.12
N LYS A 237 0.93 -2.62 -24.43
CA LYS A 237 0.80 -1.21 -24.77
C LYS A 237 1.32 -0.30 -23.65
N TYR A 238 0.89 -0.54 -22.40
CA TYR A 238 1.33 0.29 -21.27
C TYR A 238 2.79 0.02 -20.88
N VAL A 239 3.21 -1.25 -20.90
CA VAL A 239 4.60 -1.63 -20.60
C VAL A 239 5.55 -1.06 -21.65
N SER A 240 5.23 -1.20 -22.97
CA SER A 240 6.03 -0.61 -24.05
C SER A 240 6.22 0.90 -23.86
N LYS A 241 5.14 1.62 -23.62
CA LYS A 241 5.17 3.07 -23.37
C LYS A 241 6.08 3.43 -22.17
N LYS A 242 6.05 2.64 -21.10
CA LYS A 242 6.93 2.84 -19.94
C LYS A 242 8.38 2.57 -20.28
N LEU A 243 8.67 1.51 -20.99
CA LEU A 243 10.03 1.14 -21.41
C LEU A 243 10.62 2.18 -22.37
N GLU A 244 9.81 2.69 -23.30
CA GLU A 244 10.20 3.81 -24.18
C GLU A 244 10.54 5.07 -23.38
N LYS A 245 9.70 5.46 -22.42
CA LYS A 245 9.94 6.61 -21.51
C LYS A 245 11.25 6.46 -20.73
N LEU A 246 11.63 5.22 -20.39
CA LEU A 246 12.87 4.89 -19.67
C LEU A 246 14.07 4.64 -20.58
N ASN A 247 13.88 4.55 -21.89
CA ASN A 247 14.90 4.16 -22.87
C ASN A 247 15.47 2.75 -22.58
N ILE A 248 14.58 1.80 -22.34
CA ILE A 248 14.89 0.39 -22.04
C ILE A 248 14.34 -0.51 -23.14
N ILE A 249 15.16 -1.40 -23.64
CA ILE A 249 14.80 -2.41 -24.62
C ILE A 249 14.29 -3.65 -23.88
N PRO A 250 13.09 -4.17 -24.17
CA PRO A 250 12.66 -5.42 -23.56
C PRO A 250 13.52 -6.60 -24.05
N SER A 251 13.61 -7.65 -23.24
CA SER A 251 14.21 -8.91 -23.64
C SER A 251 13.40 -9.57 -24.78
N ARG A 252 14.02 -10.49 -25.52
CA ARG A 252 13.32 -11.33 -26.50
C ARG A 252 12.26 -12.21 -25.82
N LEU A 253 11.34 -12.76 -26.60
CA LEU A 253 10.44 -13.80 -26.10
C LEU A 253 11.23 -15.04 -25.69
N CYS A 254 10.78 -15.71 -24.62
CA CYS A 254 11.31 -17.00 -24.25
C CYS A 254 10.98 -18.07 -25.29
N ASN A 255 11.80 -19.11 -25.36
CA ASN A 255 11.51 -20.27 -26.21
C ASN A 255 10.34 -21.09 -25.66
N ASP A 256 9.83 -22.01 -26.48
CA ASP A 256 8.65 -22.80 -26.13
C ASP A 256 8.89 -23.75 -24.94
N ASN A 257 10.09 -24.28 -24.77
CA ASN A 257 10.44 -25.12 -23.61
C ASN A 257 10.35 -24.33 -22.30
N THR A 258 10.87 -23.11 -22.28
CA THR A 258 10.76 -22.20 -21.14
C THR A 258 9.30 -21.80 -20.92
N PHE A 259 8.58 -21.47 -22.00
CA PHE A 259 7.18 -21.05 -21.90
C PHE A 259 6.29 -22.14 -21.29
N ILE A 260 6.31 -23.37 -21.83
CA ILE A 260 5.44 -24.45 -21.35
C ILE A 260 5.72 -24.77 -19.89
N ARG A 261 6.99 -24.86 -19.51
CA ARG A 261 7.39 -25.09 -18.11
C ARG A 261 6.89 -23.99 -17.18
N ARG A 262 7.10 -22.74 -17.56
CA ARG A 262 6.68 -21.55 -16.81
C ARG A 262 5.17 -21.51 -16.60
N VAL A 263 4.41 -21.61 -17.69
CA VAL A 263 2.96 -21.48 -17.62
C VAL A 263 2.30 -22.60 -16.81
N PHE A 264 2.85 -23.83 -16.85
CA PHE A 264 2.39 -24.93 -15.99
C PHE A 264 2.65 -24.64 -14.52
N LEU A 265 3.88 -24.26 -14.16
CA LEU A 265 4.23 -23.96 -12.76
C LEU A 265 3.40 -22.80 -12.19
N ASP A 266 3.19 -21.75 -12.97
CA ASP A 266 2.48 -20.55 -12.52
C ASP A 266 0.97 -20.75 -12.44
N THR A 267 0.41 -21.53 -13.35
CA THR A 267 -1.04 -21.66 -13.50
C THR A 267 -1.57 -22.84 -12.70
N VAL A 268 -0.98 -24.03 -12.87
CA VAL A 268 -1.48 -25.27 -12.27
C VAL A 268 -0.57 -25.83 -11.15
N GLY A 269 0.60 -25.23 -10.93
CA GLY A 269 1.50 -25.65 -9.84
C GLY A 269 2.12 -27.03 -10.06
N MET A 270 2.40 -27.41 -11.31
CA MET A 270 3.04 -28.69 -11.65
C MET A 270 3.86 -28.58 -12.91
N LEU A 271 4.68 -29.57 -13.22
CA LEU A 271 5.40 -29.71 -14.49
C LEU A 271 4.48 -30.33 -15.55
N PRO A 272 4.67 -29.96 -16.84
CA PRO A 272 4.04 -30.68 -17.93
C PRO A 272 4.63 -32.10 -18.05
N SER A 273 3.81 -33.07 -18.45
CA SER A 273 4.27 -34.43 -18.79
C SER A 273 5.09 -34.43 -20.09
N THR A 274 5.91 -35.48 -20.30
CA THR A 274 6.69 -35.64 -21.52
C THR A 274 5.83 -35.54 -22.76
N ASN A 275 4.66 -36.21 -22.79
CA ASN A 275 3.75 -36.18 -23.93
C ASN A 275 3.19 -34.76 -24.20
N GLN A 276 2.90 -33.99 -23.13
CA GLN A 276 2.45 -32.60 -23.26
C GLN A 276 3.56 -31.70 -23.84
N ILE A 277 4.81 -31.90 -23.41
CA ILE A 277 5.97 -31.18 -23.96
C ILE A 277 6.14 -31.49 -25.44
N GLU A 278 6.20 -32.77 -25.79
CA GLU A 278 6.37 -33.21 -27.18
C GLU A 278 5.25 -32.68 -28.09
N SER A 279 4.00 -32.83 -27.66
CA SER A 279 2.84 -32.32 -28.40
C SER A 279 2.91 -30.80 -28.60
N PHE A 280 3.27 -30.05 -27.58
CA PHE A 280 3.37 -28.59 -27.66
C PHE A 280 4.53 -28.11 -28.53
N ILE A 281 5.69 -28.78 -28.47
CA ILE A 281 6.87 -28.39 -29.24
C ILE A 281 6.67 -28.71 -30.73
N THR A 282 6.01 -29.83 -31.04
CA THR A 282 5.75 -30.24 -32.42
C THR A 282 4.57 -29.52 -33.07
N ASP A 283 3.74 -28.86 -32.28
CA ASP A 283 2.66 -28.03 -32.80
C ASP A 283 3.24 -26.75 -33.44
N ASN A 284 2.91 -26.54 -34.75
CA ASN A 284 3.35 -25.38 -35.53
C ASN A 284 2.28 -24.28 -35.62
N SER A 285 1.15 -24.40 -34.91
CA SER A 285 0.11 -23.36 -34.88
C SER A 285 0.61 -22.07 -34.21
N LEU A 286 0.21 -20.93 -34.79
CA LEU A 286 0.63 -19.62 -34.32
C LEU A 286 0.05 -19.28 -32.93
N ASP A 287 -1.07 -19.89 -32.58
CA ASP A 287 -1.85 -19.66 -31.39
C ASP A 287 -1.71 -20.77 -30.33
N LYS A 288 -0.76 -21.70 -30.52
CA LYS A 288 -0.54 -22.83 -29.60
C LYS A 288 -0.35 -22.41 -28.12
N ARG A 289 0.31 -21.28 -27.88
CA ARG A 289 0.48 -20.76 -26.49
C ARG A 289 -0.85 -20.35 -25.89
N SER A 290 -1.69 -19.67 -26.65
CA SER A 290 -3.03 -19.26 -26.21
C SER A 290 -3.96 -20.46 -26.00
N HIS A 291 -3.90 -21.47 -26.89
CA HIS A 291 -4.63 -22.71 -26.68
C HIS A 291 -4.21 -23.43 -25.40
N LEU A 292 -2.92 -23.55 -25.15
CA LEU A 292 -2.41 -24.15 -23.93
C LEU A 292 -2.88 -23.38 -22.67
N ILE A 293 -2.80 -22.04 -22.69
CA ILE A 293 -3.30 -21.20 -21.60
C ILE A 293 -4.77 -21.50 -21.30
N ASN A 294 -5.62 -21.54 -22.33
CA ASN A 294 -7.04 -21.83 -22.17
C ASN A 294 -7.27 -23.22 -21.54
N GLN A 295 -6.55 -24.25 -22.00
CA GLN A 295 -6.65 -25.60 -21.44
C GLN A 295 -6.26 -25.62 -19.95
N LEU A 296 -5.18 -24.93 -19.56
CA LEU A 296 -4.74 -24.86 -18.18
C LEU A 296 -5.73 -24.12 -17.29
N LEU A 297 -6.32 -23.04 -17.74
CA LEU A 297 -7.31 -22.25 -16.97
C LEU A 297 -8.63 -23.00 -16.71
N GLU A 298 -8.95 -24.01 -17.54
CA GLU A 298 -10.15 -24.85 -17.37
C GLU A 298 -9.86 -26.14 -16.59
N SER A 299 -8.61 -26.38 -16.17
CA SER A 299 -8.21 -27.59 -15.45
C SER A 299 -8.59 -27.56 -13.97
N GLN A 300 -8.74 -28.75 -13.37
CA GLN A 300 -8.95 -28.90 -11.93
C GLN A 300 -7.70 -28.48 -11.13
N GLU A 301 -6.54 -28.67 -11.69
CA GLU A 301 -5.26 -28.27 -11.10
C GLU A 301 -5.15 -26.76 -10.94
N PHE A 302 -5.71 -25.99 -11.89
CA PHE A 302 -5.84 -24.55 -11.74
C PHE A 302 -6.69 -24.16 -10.53
N GLU A 303 -7.84 -24.83 -10.35
CA GLU A 303 -8.70 -24.59 -9.16
C GLU A 303 -7.95 -24.87 -7.85
N HIS A 304 -7.18 -25.96 -7.79
CA HIS A 304 -6.40 -26.29 -6.60
C HIS A 304 -5.33 -25.23 -6.32
N ASN A 305 -4.55 -24.80 -7.31
CA ASN A 305 -3.52 -23.79 -7.15
C ASN A 305 -4.11 -22.43 -6.75
N ARG A 306 -5.21 -22.02 -7.37
CA ARG A 306 -5.92 -20.78 -6.99
C ARG A 306 -6.51 -20.87 -5.58
N THR A 307 -7.06 -22.01 -5.21
CA THR A 307 -7.58 -22.25 -3.84
C THR A 307 -6.48 -22.14 -2.80
N LEU A 308 -5.28 -22.66 -3.08
CA LEU A 308 -4.12 -22.49 -2.22
C LEU A 308 -3.78 -21.01 -2.02
N GLN A 309 -3.68 -20.24 -3.11
CA GLN A 309 -3.36 -18.81 -3.08
C GLN A 309 -4.38 -18.00 -2.28
N VAL A 310 -5.68 -18.26 -2.49
CA VAL A 310 -6.76 -17.59 -1.75
C VAL A 310 -6.81 -18.04 -0.28
N SER A 311 -6.53 -19.32 0.01
CA SER A 311 -6.44 -19.81 1.38
C SER A 311 -5.28 -19.20 2.16
N ASP A 312 -4.14 -18.96 1.49
CA ASP A 312 -3.00 -18.23 2.07
C ASP A 312 -3.37 -16.79 2.36
N MET A 313 -4.01 -16.11 1.41
CA MET A 313 -4.47 -14.72 1.54
C MET A 313 -5.48 -14.56 2.69
N LEU A 314 -6.44 -15.48 2.80
CA LEU A 314 -7.47 -15.49 3.84
C LEU A 314 -7.01 -16.15 5.16
N ARG A 315 -5.74 -16.54 5.27
CA ARG A 315 -5.14 -17.14 6.48
C ARG A 315 -5.88 -18.40 6.98
N VAL A 316 -6.31 -19.26 6.06
CA VAL A 316 -7.00 -20.51 6.40
C VAL A 316 -6.04 -21.46 7.08
N HIS A 317 -5.97 -21.40 8.40
CA HIS A 317 -5.07 -22.21 9.22
C HIS A 317 -5.80 -22.80 10.44
N PRO A 318 -5.60 -24.10 10.78
CA PRO A 318 -6.26 -24.73 11.92
C PRO A 318 -6.12 -23.96 13.24
N ARG A 319 -4.90 -23.47 13.55
CA ARG A 319 -4.63 -22.71 14.79
C ARG A 319 -5.41 -21.40 14.91
N GLN A 320 -5.79 -20.80 13.79
CA GLN A 320 -6.62 -19.58 13.76
C GLN A 320 -8.11 -19.92 14.00
N LEU A 321 -8.51 -21.15 13.67
CA LEU A 321 -9.91 -21.58 13.61
C LEU A 321 -10.30 -22.54 14.75
N GLY A 322 -9.39 -22.86 15.65
CA GLY A 322 -9.65 -23.72 16.80
C GLY A 322 -8.43 -24.55 17.20
N ASN A 323 -8.63 -25.48 18.16
CA ASN A 323 -7.57 -26.34 18.66
C ASN A 323 -7.69 -27.77 18.09
N GLY A 324 -6.55 -28.37 17.73
CA GLY A 324 -6.46 -29.75 17.26
C GLY A 324 -7.43 -30.07 16.11
N SER A 325 -8.10 -31.20 16.19
CA SER A 325 -9.03 -31.68 15.14
C SER A 325 -10.24 -30.77 14.88
N PHE A 326 -10.62 -29.93 15.83
CA PHE A 326 -11.73 -28.98 15.66
C PHE A 326 -11.32 -27.81 14.77
N GLY A 327 -10.10 -27.29 14.96
CA GLY A 327 -9.53 -26.30 14.06
C GLY A 327 -9.28 -26.85 12.66
N GLU A 328 -8.81 -28.12 12.55
CA GLU A 328 -8.67 -28.82 11.26
C GLU A 328 -10.00 -28.93 10.53
N ARG A 329 -11.09 -29.31 11.25
CA ARG A 329 -12.44 -29.38 10.68
C ARG A 329 -12.89 -28.03 10.12
N ALA A 330 -12.77 -26.96 10.91
CA ALA A 330 -13.17 -25.62 10.49
C ALA A 330 -12.35 -25.12 9.28
N ALA A 331 -11.04 -25.34 9.28
CA ALA A 331 -10.17 -24.98 8.18
C ALA A 331 -10.49 -25.77 6.89
N THR A 332 -10.79 -27.07 7.01
CA THR A 332 -11.19 -27.89 5.86
C THR A 332 -12.51 -27.40 5.27
N ILE A 333 -13.51 -27.11 6.11
CA ILE A 333 -14.82 -26.59 5.65
C ILE A 333 -14.66 -25.25 4.95
N PHE A 334 -13.80 -24.36 5.47
CA PHE A 334 -13.55 -23.07 4.85
C PHE A 334 -12.81 -23.21 3.51
N HIS A 335 -11.76 -24.03 3.47
CA HIS A 335 -11.01 -24.32 2.23
C HIS A 335 -11.92 -24.94 1.15
N GLU A 336 -12.78 -25.90 1.49
CA GLU A 336 -13.70 -26.51 0.54
C GLU A 336 -14.73 -25.51 0.02
N TRP A 337 -15.19 -24.56 0.86
CA TRP A 337 -16.03 -23.48 0.39
C TRP A 337 -15.29 -22.60 -0.61
N ILE A 338 -14.04 -22.19 -0.32
CA ILE A 338 -13.22 -21.42 -1.24
C ILE A 338 -13.11 -22.15 -2.59
N ARG A 339 -12.73 -23.44 -2.59
CA ARG A 339 -12.56 -24.25 -3.79
C ARG A 339 -13.84 -24.30 -4.65
N LYS A 340 -14.98 -24.49 -4.02
CA LYS A 340 -16.28 -24.56 -4.73
C LYS A 340 -16.73 -23.23 -5.32
N HIS A 341 -16.20 -22.11 -4.85
CA HIS A 341 -16.63 -20.78 -5.24
C HIS A 341 -15.54 -19.97 -5.98
N ILE A 342 -14.34 -20.54 -6.18
CA ILE A 342 -13.18 -19.82 -6.74
C ILE A 342 -13.40 -19.36 -8.17
N ASN A 343 -14.24 -20.04 -8.96
CA ASN A 343 -14.59 -19.71 -10.33
C ASN A 343 -15.83 -18.80 -10.46
N ARG A 344 -16.42 -18.36 -9.34
CA ARG A 344 -17.50 -17.38 -9.39
C ARG A 344 -16.95 -15.97 -9.64
N PRO A 345 -17.77 -15.02 -10.12
CA PRO A 345 -17.41 -13.60 -10.13
C PRO A 345 -16.85 -13.18 -8.76
N TYR A 346 -15.67 -12.58 -8.73
CA TYR A 346 -14.94 -12.34 -7.48
C TYR A 346 -15.66 -11.39 -6.55
N ASN A 347 -16.42 -10.43 -7.08
CA ASN A 347 -17.29 -9.56 -6.29
C ASN A 347 -18.35 -10.36 -5.52
N GLN A 348 -18.96 -11.38 -6.16
CA GLN A 348 -19.93 -12.24 -5.51
C GLN A 348 -19.27 -13.12 -4.44
N PHE A 349 -18.08 -13.68 -4.72
CA PHE A 349 -17.30 -14.43 -3.73
C PHE A 349 -17.01 -13.61 -2.48
N VAL A 350 -16.58 -12.34 -2.64
CA VAL A 350 -16.28 -11.45 -1.51
C VAL A 350 -17.56 -11.01 -0.78
N LYS A 351 -18.64 -10.78 -1.49
CA LYS A 351 -19.94 -10.46 -0.90
C LYS A 351 -20.44 -11.61 -0.02
N ASP A 352 -20.42 -12.84 -0.52
CA ASP A 352 -20.81 -14.05 0.24
C ASP A 352 -19.91 -14.25 1.48
N LEU A 353 -18.63 -13.91 1.40
CA LEU A 353 -17.69 -13.99 2.51
C LEU A 353 -18.01 -12.98 3.62
N ILE A 354 -18.22 -11.70 3.25
CA ILE A 354 -18.45 -10.61 4.22
C ILE A 354 -19.82 -10.72 4.88
N THR A 355 -20.84 -11.20 4.16
CA THR A 355 -22.20 -11.33 4.69
C THR A 355 -22.48 -12.66 5.38
N ALA A 356 -21.45 -13.53 5.49
CA ALA A 356 -21.60 -14.89 6.02
C ALA A 356 -22.08 -14.91 7.47
N LYS A 357 -23.09 -15.76 7.73
CA LYS A 357 -23.69 -16.00 9.05
C LYS A 357 -23.98 -17.49 9.21
N GLY A 358 -24.03 -17.98 10.44
CA GLY A 358 -24.37 -19.36 10.77
C GLY A 358 -23.26 -20.15 11.45
N SER A 359 -23.40 -21.46 11.48
CA SER A 359 -22.45 -22.37 12.10
C SER A 359 -21.13 -22.44 11.33
N THR A 360 -20.02 -22.28 12.03
CA THR A 360 -18.67 -22.42 11.46
C THR A 360 -18.35 -23.85 10.99
N TYR A 361 -19.20 -24.85 11.36
CA TYR A 361 -19.08 -26.23 10.91
C TYR A 361 -20.04 -26.60 9.77
N GLN A 362 -20.89 -25.65 9.35
CA GLN A 362 -21.82 -25.84 8.23
C GLN A 362 -21.64 -24.79 7.15
N VAL A 363 -21.35 -23.54 7.54
CA VAL A 363 -21.19 -22.39 6.66
C VAL A 363 -19.72 -22.03 6.58
N GLY A 364 -19.04 -22.48 5.52
CA GLY A 364 -17.60 -22.30 5.32
C GLY A 364 -17.11 -20.86 5.53
N PRO A 365 -17.71 -19.85 4.84
CA PRO A 365 -17.26 -18.45 4.92
C PRO A 365 -17.47 -17.81 6.30
N ALA A 366 -18.34 -18.35 7.18
CA ALA A 366 -18.47 -17.88 8.56
C ALA A 366 -17.14 -17.99 9.35
N ASN A 367 -16.24 -18.89 8.94
CA ASN A 367 -14.92 -19.04 9.53
C ASN A 367 -14.01 -17.82 9.32
N PHE A 368 -14.27 -16.98 8.34
CA PHE A 368 -13.53 -15.73 8.14
C PHE A 368 -13.55 -14.85 9.40
N TYR A 369 -14.68 -14.78 10.08
CA TYR A 369 -14.85 -14.01 11.31
C TYR A 369 -14.21 -14.61 12.56
N ARG A 370 -13.72 -15.86 12.50
CA ARG A 370 -12.95 -16.48 13.59
C ARG A 370 -11.48 -16.09 13.58
N ILE A 371 -10.94 -15.73 12.40
CA ILE A 371 -9.53 -15.41 12.23
C ILE A 371 -9.16 -14.17 13.03
N GLU A 372 -10.04 -13.16 13.02
CA GLU A 372 -9.89 -11.96 13.83
C GLU A 372 -11.03 -11.83 14.83
N GLY A 373 -10.67 -11.87 16.11
CA GLY A 373 -11.66 -11.82 17.20
C GLY A 373 -12.23 -10.43 17.45
N SER A 374 -11.48 -9.36 17.14
CA SER A 374 -11.87 -7.97 17.40
C SER A 374 -12.46 -7.28 16.17
N PRO A 375 -13.37 -6.31 16.35
CA PRO A 375 -13.90 -5.53 15.24
C PRO A 375 -12.84 -4.76 14.44
N ASP A 376 -11.87 -4.18 15.11
CA ASP A 376 -10.76 -3.45 14.53
C ASP A 376 -9.85 -4.37 13.69
N GLY A 377 -9.47 -5.54 14.20
CA GLY A 377 -8.69 -6.53 13.45
C GLY A 377 -9.43 -7.04 12.19
N ARG A 378 -10.76 -7.22 12.28
CA ARG A 378 -11.59 -7.57 11.11
C ARG A 378 -11.60 -6.47 10.06
N ALA A 379 -11.72 -5.21 10.48
CA ALA A 379 -11.69 -4.07 9.58
C ALA A 379 -10.32 -3.92 8.91
N GLU A 380 -9.22 -4.07 9.65
CA GLU A 380 -7.86 -4.09 9.10
C GLU A 380 -7.71 -5.20 8.05
N THR A 381 -8.17 -6.42 8.36
CA THR A 381 -8.11 -7.54 7.42
C THR A 381 -8.90 -7.27 6.14
N ILE A 382 -10.13 -6.75 6.26
CA ILE A 382 -10.99 -6.42 5.11
C ILE A 382 -10.33 -5.33 4.25
N ALA A 383 -9.83 -4.26 4.87
CA ALA A 383 -9.17 -3.17 4.15
C ALA A 383 -7.90 -3.64 3.43
N GLN A 384 -7.04 -4.41 4.11
CA GLN A 384 -5.78 -4.87 3.56
C GLN A 384 -5.97 -5.93 2.46
N VAL A 385 -6.89 -6.87 2.65
CA VAL A 385 -7.11 -7.98 1.71
C VAL A 385 -7.88 -7.53 0.47
N PHE A 386 -8.96 -6.78 0.65
CA PHE A 386 -9.89 -6.48 -0.45
C PHE A 386 -9.75 -5.06 -1.02
N LEU A 387 -9.20 -4.12 -0.25
CA LEU A 387 -9.03 -2.74 -0.70
C LEU A 387 -7.56 -2.36 -0.93
N GLY A 388 -6.59 -3.20 -0.49
CA GLY A 388 -5.17 -2.89 -0.60
C GLY A 388 -4.73 -1.71 0.27
N ILE A 389 -5.37 -1.52 1.41
CA ILE A 389 -5.14 -0.39 2.32
C ILE A 389 -4.71 -0.92 3.68
N ARG A 390 -3.54 -0.53 4.17
CA ARG A 390 -3.08 -0.81 5.53
C ARG A 390 -3.55 0.26 6.50
N LEU A 391 -4.67 0.01 7.17
CA LEU A 391 -5.24 0.97 8.12
C LEU A 391 -4.58 0.96 9.50
N SER A 392 -3.78 -0.03 9.85
CA SER A 392 -3.26 -0.23 11.22
C SER A 392 -2.52 0.98 11.80
N CYS A 393 -1.82 1.77 10.97
CA CYS A 393 -1.17 3.00 11.42
C CYS A 393 -2.18 4.07 11.84
N ALA A 394 -3.37 4.11 11.22
CA ALA A 394 -4.42 5.08 11.54
C ALA A 394 -5.19 4.76 12.84
N ARG A 395 -4.90 3.63 13.49
CA ARG A 395 -5.52 3.24 14.76
C ARG A 395 -5.30 4.24 15.90
N CYS A 396 -4.09 4.79 16.01
CA CYS A 396 -3.67 5.62 17.11
C CYS A 396 -3.40 7.09 16.72
N HIS A 397 -3.06 7.32 15.48
CA HIS A 397 -2.74 8.64 14.93
C HIS A 397 -3.04 8.68 13.43
N LYS A 398 -3.06 9.84 12.81
CA LYS A 398 -3.19 9.97 11.35
C LYS A 398 -2.12 9.12 10.64
N HIS A 399 -2.50 8.50 9.51
CA HIS A 399 -1.57 7.65 8.77
C HIS A 399 -0.37 8.47 8.24
N PRO A 400 0.89 8.04 8.47
CA PRO A 400 2.07 8.87 8.18
C PRO A 400 2.41 8.99 6.69
N PHE A 401 1.86 8.11 5.83
CA PHE A 401 2.16 8.04 4.39
C PHE A 401 0.90 8.04 3.51
N ASP A 402 -0.28 8.17 4.11
CA ASP A 402 -1.56 8.16 3.41
C ASP A 402 -2.54 9.11 4.10
N ARG A 403 -3.68 9.36 3.49
CA ARG A 403 -4.71 10.33 3.94
C ARG A 403 -5.54 9.88 5.14
N TRP A 404 -5.47 8.61 5.54
CA TRP A 404 -6.36 8.03 6.55
C TRP A 404 -6.17 8.63 7.93
N THR A 405 -7.28 9.06 8.52
CA THR A 405 -7.34 9.58 9.88
C THR A 405 -7.73 8.50 10.88
N THR A 406 -7.55 8.78 12.17
CA THR A 406 -8.01 7.91 13.26
C THR A 406 -9.54 7.74 13.23
N ASP A 407 -10.27 8.79 12.85
CA ASP A 407 -11.72 8.70 12.68
C ASP A 407 -12.11 7.79 11.49
N ASP A 408 -11.39 7.84 10.37
CA ASP A 408 -11.62 6.92 9.25
C ASP A 408 -11.42 5.47 9.68
N TYR A 409 -10.37 5.19 10.46
CA TYR A 409 -10.10 3.87 11.00
C TYR A 409 -11.25 3.33 11.87
N TRP A 410 -11.62 4.09 12.90
CA TRP A 410 -12.62 3.64 13.87
C TRP A 410 -14.04 3.61 13.30
N ASN A 411 -14.37 4.55 12.43
CA ASN A 411 -15.65 4.56 11.72
C ASN A 411 -15.76 3.38 10.73
N PHE A 412 -14.65 3.01 10.06
CA PHE A 412 -14.66 1.81 9.21
C PHE A 412 -14.77 0.53 10.05
N ALA A 413 -14.09 0.45 11.20
CA ALA A 413 -14.22 -0.65 12.14
C ALA A 413 -15.64 -0.82 12.69
N ALA A 414 -16.44 0.25 12.74
CA ALA A 414 -17.82 0.20 13.23
C ALA A 414 -18.73 -0.73 12.42
N PHE A 415 -18.46 -0.96 11.12
CA PHE A 415 -19.18 -1.98 10.34
C PHE A 415 -19.01 -3.37 10.94
N THR A 416 -17.80 -3.76 11.31
CA THR A 416 -17.47 -5.10 11.81
C THR A 416 -17.84 -5.29 13.28
N GLY A 417 -18.11 -4.20 14.00
CA GLY A 417 -18.68 -4.22 15.34
C GLY A 417 -20.05 -4.90 15.43
N LYS A 418 -20.74 -5.01 14.31
CA LYS A 418 -22.03 -5.71 14.21
C LYS A 418 -21.90 -7.23 14.06
N VAL A 419 -20.70 -7.79 14.01
CA VAL A 419 -20.47 -9.23 13.98
C VAL A 419 -20.47 -9.78 15.40
N GLY A 420 -21.48 -10.56 15.74
CA GLY A 420 -21.56 -11.33 16.98
C GLY A 420 -21.15 -12.78 16.77
N SER A 421 -20.65 -13.41 17.84
CA SER A 421 -20.40 -14.85 17.88
C SER A 421 -20.88 -15.45 19.19
N ARG A 422 -21.38 -16.70 19.16
CA ARG A 422 -21.73 -17.46 20.33
C ARG A 422 -21.35 -18.93 20.12
N ASN A 423 -21.22 -19.69 21.20
CA ASN A 423 -20.96 -21.11 21.11
C ASN A 423 -22.15 -21.81 20.42
N GLY A 424 -21.86 -22.79 19.58
CA GLY A 424 -22.82 -23.71 18.99
C GLY A 424 -23.08 -24.92 19.89
N GLU A 425 -23.75 -25.92 19.33
CA GLU A 425 -24.05 -27.17 20.04
C GLU A 425 -22.84 -28.09 20.12
N LEU A 426 -21.97 -28.05 19.11
CA LEU A 426 -20.78 -28.89 19.06
C LEU A 426 -19.59 -28.17 19.72
N TYR A 427 -18.69 -28.95 20.27
CA TYR A 427 -17.48 -28.41 20.92
C TYR A 427 -16.66 -27.57 19.95
N GLN A 428 -16.28 -26.35 20.37
CA GLN A 428 -15.59 -25.30 19.58
C GLN A 428 -16.33 -24.82 18.32
N GLU A 429 -17.58 -25.25 18.12
CA GLU A 429 -18.43 -24.62 17.12
C GLU A 429 -18.79 -23.20 17.54
N GLN A 430 -18.79 -22.28 16.60
CA GLN A 430 -19.28 -20.93 16.78
C GLN A 430 -20.43 -20.67 15.80
N ILE A 431 -21.42 -19.94 16.28
CA ILE A 431 -22.50 -19.40 15.44
C ILE A 431 -22.23 -17.93 15.26
N ILE A 432 -21.90 -17.54 14.05
CA ILE A 432 -21.73 -16.13 13.65
C ILE A 432 -23.11 -15.55 13.35
N TYR A 433 -23.38 -14.37 13.88
CA TYR A 433 -24.66 -13.71 13.68
C TYR A 433 -24.51 -12.18 13.60
N TYR A 434 -25.50 -11.52 13.01
CA TYR A 434 -25.58 -10.06 13.02
C TYR A 434 -26.06 -9.58 14.39
N ASN A 435 -25.27 -8.75 15.05
CA ASN A 435 -25.58 -8.15 16.34
C ASN A 435 -25.97 -6.66 16.16
N PRO A 436 -27.25 -6.31 16.14
CA PRO A 436 -27.69 -4.94 15.89
C PRO A 436 -27.24 -3.95 16.99
N THR A 437 -26.95 -4.44 18.20
CA THR A 437 -26.50 -3.63 19.33
C THR A 437 -24.96 -3.54 19.45
N GLY A 438 -24.23 -4.29 18.60
CA GLY A 438 -22.77 -4.25 18.57
C GLY A 438 -22.26 -2.83 18.28
N ARG A 439 -21.23 -2.40 19.02
CA ARG A 439 -20.66 -1.05 18.92
C ARG A 439 -19.14 -1.12 18.92
N VAL A 440 -18.50 -0.13 18.30
CA VAL A 440 -17.08 0.10 18.37
C VAL A 440 -16.82 1.42 19.08
N VAL A 441 -15.81 1.44 19.92
CA VAL A 441 -15.42 2.60 20.71
C VAL A 441 -14.04 3.05 20.23
N ASN A 442 -13.93 4.28 19.78
CA ASN A 442 -12.64 4.90 19.46
C ASN A 442 -11.86 5.09 20.74
N GLN A 443 -10.76 4.33 20.88
CA GLN A 443 -9.88 4.34 22.07
C GLN A 443 -8.75 5.37 21.97
N SER A 444 -8.60 6.03 20.83
CA SER A 444 -7.55 7.04 20.60
C SER A 444 -7.92 8.43 21.15
N VAL A 445 -9.17 8.63 21.58
CA VAL A 445 -9.62 9.88 22.18
C VAL A 445 -9.20 9.89 23.67
N GLU A 446 -8.51 10.95 24.08
CA GLU A 446 -8.08 11.14 25.48
C GLU A 446 -9.25 11.14 26.45
N GLY A 447 -9.07 10.43 27.54
CA GLY A 447 -10.04 10.23 28.62
C GLY A 447 -10.62 8.80 28.60
N ASN A 448 -10.72 8.17 29.79
CA ASN A 448 -11.16 6.79 30.02
C ASN A 448 -12.57 6.41 29.50
N ARG A 449 -13.17 7.22 28.64
CA ARG A 449 -14.47 7.00 28.03
C ARG A 449 -14.37 7.22 26.51
N GLY A 450 -13.84 6.25 25.79
CA GLY A 450 -13.78 6.33 24.34
C GLY A 450 -15.15 6.68 23.71
N ARG A 451 -15.12 7.34 22.56
CA ARG A 451 -16.31 7.75 21.80
C ARG A 451 -16.84 6.56 20.98
N VAL A 452 -18.17 6.29 21.08
CA VAL A 452 -18.83 5.35 20.17
C VAL A 452 -18.77 5.92 18.75
N THR A 453 -18.42 5.06 17.77
CA THR A 453 -18.27 5.45 16.38
C THR A 453 -19.40 4.91 15.53
N ASP A 454 -19.84 5.73 14.56
CA ASP A 454 -20.80 5.34 13.54
C ASP A 454 -20.10 4.83 12.29
N PRO A 455 -20.68 3.88 11.54
CA PRO A 455 -20.11 3.36 10.32
C PRO A 455 -19.90 4.48 9.27
N LYS A 456 -18.69 4.47 8.65
CA LYS A 456 -18.34 5.33 7.52
C LYS A 456 -17.48 4.56 6.54
N PHE A 457 -17.79 4.65 5.25
CA PHE A 457 -16.93 4.10 4.21
C PHE A 457 -15.60 4.88 4.12
N LEU A 458 -14.55 4.20 3.74
CA LEU A 458 -13.25 4.85 3.50
C LEU A 458 -13.36 5.84 2.33
N GLY A 459 -13.12 7.12 2.62
CA GLY A 459 -13.29 8.20 1.64
C GLY A 459 -14.73 8.56 1.28
N GLY A 460 -15.72 7.99 1.99
CA GLY A 460 -17.15 8.25 1.78
C GLY A 460 -17.82 8.97 2.95
N ASP A 461 -19.15 9.02 2.93
CA ASP A 461 -19.96 9.65 3.95
C ASP A 461 -20.27 8.70 5.13
N LYS A 462 -20.65 9.29 6.27
CA LYS A 462 -21.17 8.54 7.42
C LYS A 462 -22.54 7.97 7.09
N ILE A 463 -22.79 6.77 7.59
CA ILE A 463 -24.08 6.11 7.49
C ILE A 463 -24.88 6.44 8.74
N ASP A 464 -26.15 6.82 8.58
CA ASP A 464 -27.05 7.00 9.72
C ASP A 464 -27.28 5.66 10.43
N SER A 465 -26.80 5.59 11.67
CA SER A 465 -26.89 4.38 12.51
C SER A 465 -28.32 4.01 12.92
N ASN A 466 -29.30 4.90 12.70
CA ASN A 466 -30.72 4.67 13.02
C ASN A 466 -31.45 3.80 11.98
N PHE A 467 -30.86 3.54 10.83
CA PHE A 467 -31.45 2.61 9.85
C PHE A 467 -31.32 1.16 10.31
N GLN A 468 -32.44 0.42 10.29
CA GLN A 468 -32.50 -1.03 10.56
C GLN A 468 -31.91 -1.85 9.39
N ILE A 469 -30.79 -1.41 8.81
CA ILE A 469 -30.13 -2.05 7.69
C ILE A 469 -28.99 -2.91 8.22
N ASP A 470 -28.76 -4.05 7.60
CA ASP A 470 -27.60 -4.90 7.87
C ASP A 470 -26.32 -4.17 7.38
N HIS A 471 -25.53 -3.64 8.32
CA HIS A 471 -24.31 -2.91 8.01
C HIS A 471 -23.24 -3.77 7.31
N LEU A 472 -23.25 -5.09 7.50
CA LEU A 472 -22.35 -6.00 6.78
C LEU A 472 -22.77 -6.13 5.32
N GLN A 473 -24.06 -6.11 5.05
CA GLN A 473 -24.57 -6.08 3.68
C GLN A 473 -24.18 -4.78 2.98
N LEU A 474 -24.36 -3.62 3.65
CA LEU A 474 -23.93 -2.33 3.13
C LEU A 474 -22.43 -2.29 2.84
N LEU A 475 -21.62 -2.80 3.77
CA LEU A 475 -20.16 -2.89 3.60
C LEU A 475 -19.79 -3.76 2.39
N ALA A 476 -20.42 -4.93 2.28
CA ALA A 476 -20.18 -5.84 1.17
C ALA A 476 -20.58 -5.23 -0.18
N ASP A 477 -21.75 -4.59 -0.24
CA ASP A 477 -22.25 -3.91 -1.44
C ASP A 477 -21.34 -2.77 -1.86
N TRP A 478 -20.83 -1.97 -0.90
CA TRP A 478 -19.90 -0.89 -1.18
C TRP A 478 -18.53 -1.43 -1.68
N ILE A 479 -17.97 -2.44 -1.00
CA ILE A 479 -16.68 -3.03 -1.40
C ILE A 479 -16.78 -3.58 -2.82
N THR A 480 -17.82 -4.34 -3.13
CA THR A 480 -17.98 -5.09 -4.38
C THR A 480 -18.64 -4.29 -5.50
N SER A 481 -18.93 -3.00 -5.26
CA SER A 481 -19.47 -2.11 -6.27
C SER A 481 -18.48 -1.87 -7.42
N PRO A 482 -18.94 -1.83 -8.68
CA PRO A 482 -18.12 -1.40 -9.81
C PRO A 482 -17.54 0.02 -9.66
N THR A 483 -18.18 0.85 -8.85
CA THR A 483 -17.74 2.23 -8.58
C THR A 483 -16.78 2.34 -7.39
N ASN A 484 -16.48 1.23 -6.68
CA ASN A 484 -15.52 1.26 -5.59
C ASN A 484 -14.11 1.51 -6.14
N PRO A 485 -13.39 2.54 -5.66
CA PRO A 485 -12.11 2.94 -6.25
C PRO A 485 -10.94 2.01 -5.90
N TYR A 486 -11.13 1.08 -4.97
CA TYR A 486 -10.06 0.24 -4.42
C TYR A 486 -10.15 -1.22 -4.83
N PHE A 487 -11.35 -1.81 -4.80
CA PHE A 487 -11.56 -3.26 -4.88
C PHE A 487 -11.01 -3.91 -6.15
N ALA A 488 -11.38 -3.40 -7.32
CA ALA A 488 -10.92 -3.92 -8.59
C ALA A 488 -9.40 -3.76 -8.72
N ARG A 489 -8.85 -2.60 -8.37
CA ARG A 489 -7.41 -2.30 -8.39
C ARG A 489 -6.62 -3.24 -7.47
N ALA A 490 -7.07 -3.42 -6.22
CA ALA A 490 -6.42 -4.32 -5.25
C ALA A 490 -6.42 -5.77 -5.73
N THR A 491 -7.54 -6.23 -6.29
CA THR A 491 -7.68 -7.59 -6.82
C THR A 491 -6.73 -7.83 -7.99
N VAL A 492 -6.75 -6.95 -8.98
CA VAL A 492 -5.91 -7.06 -10.17
C VAL A 492 -4.43 -6.95 -9.82
N ASN A 493 -4.05 -6.01 -8.96
CA ASN A 493 -2.67 -5.84 -8.51
C ASN A 493 -2.14 -7.09 -7.80
N ARG A 494 -2.98 -7.75 -7.01
CA ARG A 494 -2.65 -9.01 -6.34
C ARG A 494 -2.55 -10.18 -7.32
N ILE A 495 -3.47 -10.29 -8.29
CA ILE A 495 -3.37 -11.28 -9.37
C ILE A 495 -2.07 -11.09 -10.14
N TRP A 496 -1.75 -9.86 -10.54
CA TRP A 496 -0.50 -9.52 -11.20
C TRP A 496 0.72 -10.01 -10.43
N SER A 497 0.75 -9.77 -9.12
CA SER A 497 1.88 -10.16 -8.27
C SER A 497 2.13 -11.67 -8.20
N TYR A 498 1.11 -12.49 -8.40
CA TYR A 498 1.29 -13.95 -8.46
C TYR A 498 2.07 -14.39 -9.70
N TYR A 499 1.95 -13.67 -10.81
CA TYR A 499 2.61 -14.00 -12.07
C TYR A 499 3.94 -13.29 -12.29
N PHE A 500 4.15 -12.13 -11.66
CA PHE A 500 5.37 -11.33 -11.84
C PHE A 500 6.25 -11.22 -10.58
N GLY A 501 5.78 -11.70 -9.43
CA GLY A 501 6.53 -11.68 -8.17
C GLY A 501 6.30 -10.45 -7.31
N TRP A 502 5.85 -9.33 -7.89
CA TRP A 502 5.42 -8.10 -7.21
C TRP A 502 4.31 -7.39 -7.96
N GLY A 503 3.66 -6.44 -7.31
CA GLY A 503 2.54 -5.68 -7.87
C GLY A 503 2.97 -4.62 -8.89
N ILE A 504 2.02 -4.13 -9.67
CA ILE A 504 2.17 -2.87 -10.43
C ILE A 504 2.38 -1.72 -9.45
N ILE A 505 1.68 -1.75 -8.31
CA ILE A 505 1.97 -0.98 -7.10
C ILE A 505 2.41 -1.97 -6.02
N ASP A 506 3.58 -1.76 -5.43
CA ASP A 506 4.14 -2.65 -4.41
C ASP A 506 4.50 -1.87 -3.13
N PRO A 507 4.10 -2.34 -1.95
CA PRO A 507 3.42 -3.62 -1.63
C PRO A 507 1.96 -3.69 -2.10
N VAL A 508 1.52 -4.89 -2.55
CA VAL A 508 0.18 -5.08 -3.13
C VAL A 508 -0.99 -4.85 -2.15
N ASP A 509 -0.72 -4.83 -0.88
CA ASP A 509 -1.66 -4.64 0.22
C ASP A 509 -1.50 -3.27 0.91
N ASP A 510 -0.73 -2.36 0.29
CA ASP A 510 -0.43 -1.01 0.80
C ASP A 510 -0.29 -0.03 -0.38
N MET A 511 -1.41 0.14 -1.11
CA MET A 511 -1.47 0.99 -2.30
C MET A 511 -1.72 2.46 -1.92
N CYS A 512 -0.78 3.04 -1.16
CA CYS A 512 -0.84 4.46 -0.78
C CYS A 512 -0.78 5.39 -2.00
N GLU A 513 -1.41 6.56 -1.92
CA GLU A 513 -1.34 7.61 -2.95
C GLU A 513 0.12 8.07 -3.23
N THR A 514 0.99 7.92 -2.25
CA THR A 514 2.42 8.26 -2.37
C THR A 514 3.29 7.14 -2.97
N THR A 515 2.72 5.97 -3.27
CA THR A 515 3.46 4.84 -3.83
C THR A 515 3.44 4.88 -5.36
N PRO A 516 4.60 5.01 -6.02
CA PRO A 516 4.64 5.08 -7.48
C PRO A 516 4.24 3.76 -8.11
N SER A 517 3.42 3.83 -9.16
CA SER A 517 3.15 2.70 -10.05
C SER A 517 4.41 2.35 -10.85
N ALA A 518 4.71 1.06 -11.01
CA ALA A 518 5.79 0.62 -11.88
C ALA A 518 5.51 0.96 -13.36
N VAL A 519 4.22 0.89 -13.76
CA VAL A 519 3.75 1.24 -15.10
C VAL A 519 2.48 2.08 -14.97
N GLU A 520 2.60 3.37 -15.26
CA GLU A 520 1.52 4.33 -15.10
C GLU A 520 0.30 3.97 -15.96
N GLY A 521 -0.89 4.01 -15.39
CA GLY A 521 -2.18 3.76 -16.05
C GLY A 521 -2.49 2.27 -16.32
N LEU A 522 -1.52 1.35 -16.14
CA LEU A 522 -1.76 -0.08 -16.39
C LEU A 522 -2.75 -0.67 -15.39
N LEU A 523 -2.59 -0.34 -14.11
CA LEU A 523 -3.46 -0.88 -13.06
C LEU A 523 -4.91 -0.42 -13.24
N GLU A 524 -5.11 0.84 -13.60
CA GLU A 524 -6.40 1.43 -13.89
C GLU A 524 -7.06 0.73 -15.08
N ALA A 525 -6.34 0.58 -16.19
CA ALA A 525 -6.85 -0.08 -17.40
C ALA A 525 -7.23 -1.55 -17.15
N LEU A 526 -6.44 -2.28 -16.37
CA LEU A 526 -6.76 -3.67 -16.00
C LEU A 526 -7.92 -3.75 -15.01
N ALA A 527 -8.06 -2.79 -14.08
CA ALA A 527 -9.19 -2.73 -13.17
C ALA A 527 -10.50 -2.44 -13.92
N GLU A 528 -10.50 -1.52 -14.89
CA GLU A 528 -11.62 -1.25 -15.78
C GLU A 528 -12.00 -2.50 -16.61
N GLN A 529 -11.01 -3.21 -17.15
CA GLN A 529 -11.26 -4.45 -17.87
C GLN A 529 -11.86 -5.52 -16.95
N PHE A 530 -11.35 -5.66 -15.72
CA PHE A 530 -11.88 -6.61 -14.73
C PHE A 530 -13.34 -6.33 -14.36
N ILE A 531 -13.71 -5.06 -14.22
CA ILE A 531 -15.10 -4.65 -13.99
C ILE A 531 -15.98 -4.98 -15.22
N LYS A 532 -15.48 -4.68 -16.43
CA LYS A 532 -16.18 -4.96 -17.69
C LYS A 532 -16.42 -6.45 -17.88
N ASP A 533 -15.47 -7.29 -17.47
CA ASP A 533 -15.56 -8.75 -17.52
C ASP A 533 -16.30 -9.33 -16.29
N GLU A 534 -17.19 -8.53 -15.66
CA GLU A 534 -18.04 -8.95 -14.54
C GLU A 534 -17.25 -9.55 -13.35
N PHE A 535 -16.04 -9.04 -13.10
CA PHE A 535 -15.13 -9.50 -12.04
C PHE A 535 -14.65 -10.95 -12.22
N ASP A 536 -14.52 -11.43 -13.46
CA ASP A 536 -13.92 -12.72 -13.76
C ASP A 536 -12.40 -12.70 -13.62
N THR A 537 -11.88 -13.44 -12.63
CA THR A 537 -10.43 -13.53 -12.38
C THR A 537 -9.69 -14.28 -13.49
N LYS A 538 -10.34 -15.24 -14.18
CA LYS A 538 -9.74 -15.98 -15.27
C LYS A 538 -9.47 -15.07 -16.47
N SER A 539 -10.36 -14.11 -16.74
CA SER A 539 -10.17 -13.10 -17.79
C SER A 539 -8.86 -12.32 -17.61
N ILE A 540 -8.61 -11.81 -16.43
CA ILE A 540 -7.37 -11.06 -16.13
C ILE A 540 -6.14 -11.97 -16.22
N ILE A 541 -6.23 -13.20 -15.69
CA ILE A 541 -5.13 -14.17 -15.80
C ILE A 541 -4.84 -14.51 -17.27
N HIS A 542 -5.87 -14.71 -18.07
CA HIS A 542 -5.75 -14.95 -19.50
C HIS A 542 -5.04 -13.78 -20.21
N LEU A 543 -5.41 -12.53 -19.91
CA LEU A 543 -4.73 -11.34 -20.43
C LEU A 543 -3.24 -11.32 -20.06
N ILE A 544 -2.91 -11.58 -18.78
CA ILE A 544 -1.53 -11.62 -18.30
C ILE A 544 -0.71 -12.66 -19.05
N LEU A 545 -1.18 -13.91 -19.11
CA LEU A 545 -0.44 -15.03 -19.69
C LEU A 545 -0.25 -14.89 -21.21
N ASN A 546 -1.20 -14.25 -21.90
CA ASN A 546 -1.12 -13.97 -23.35
C ASN A 546 -0.34 -12.69 -23.69
N SER A 547 0.07 -11.88 -22.70
CA SER A 547 0.91 -10.71 -22.94
C SER A 547 2.32 -11.13 -23.36
N ARG A 548 2.93 -10.35 -24.25
CA ARG A 548 4.38 -10.51 -24.52
C ARG A 548 5.21 -10.25 -23.27
N THR A 549 4.77 -9.33 -22.43
CA THR A 549 5.41 -8.98 -21.14
C THR A 549 5.62 -10.23 -20.28
N TYR A 550 4.61 -11.08 -20.11
CA TYR A 550 4.74 -12.36 -19.39
C TYR A 550 5.64 -13.36 -20.12
N GLN A 551 5.60 -13.34 -21.44
CA GLN A 551 6.33 -14.28 -22.29
C GLN A 551 7.77 -13.86 -22.60
N LEU A 552 8.26 -12.75 -22.05
CA LEU A 552 9.66 -12.35 -22.20
C LEU A 552 10.61 -13.37 -21.56
N SER A 553 11.83 -13.45 -22.10
CA SER A 553 12.95 -14.19 -21.49
C SER A 553 13.44 -13.50 -20.24
N ALA A 554 13.99 -14.27 -19.29
CA ALA A 554 14.71 -13.72 -18.14
C ALA A 554 16.13 -13.25 -18.49
N GLU A 555 16.66 -13.63 -19.64
CA GLU A 555 17.97 -13.19 -20.07
C GLU A 555 17.98 -11.67 -20.29
N PRO A 556 18.82 -10.93 -19.54
CA PRO A 556 18.92 -9.49 -19.73
C PRO A 556 19.66 -9.13 -21.02
N ASN A 557 19.43 -7.91 -21.51
CA ASN A 557 20.26 -7.26 -22.49
C ASN A 557 21.02 -6.07 -21.88
N GLU A 558 21.84 -5.38 -22.68
CA GLU A 558 22.65 -4.26 -22.19
C GLU A 558 21.84 -3.10 -21.59
N THR A 559 20.57 -2.95 -21.95
CA THR A 559 19.75 -1.84 -21.50
C THR A 559 18.92 -2.17 -20.26
N ASN A 560 18.61 -3.45 -20.02
CA ASN A 560 17.69 -3.88 -18.97
C ASN A 560 18.32 -4.75 -17.88
N ASN A 561 19.65 -4.89 -17.86
CA ASN A 561 20.36 -5.72 -16.88
C ASN A 561 20.17 -5.24 -15.42
N LEU A 562 19.94 -3.95 -15.22
CA LEU A 562 19.67 -3.35 -13.92
C LEU A 562 18.17 -3.09 -13.68
N ASP A 563 17.30 -3.47 -14.62
CA ASP A 563 15.86 -3.38 -14.42
C ASP A 563 15.37 -4.53 -13.54
N ASP A 564 14.78 -4.17 -12.42
CA ASP A 564 14.20 -5.07 -11.43
C ASP A 564 12.72 -4.76 -11.16
N ARG A 565 12.08 -3.85 -11.95
CA ARG A 565 10.77 -3.32 -11.62
C ARG A 565 9.84 -3.05 -12.80
N PHE A 566 10.34 -2.72 -13.99
CA PHE A 566 9.54 -2.18 -15.09
C PHE A 566 9.07 -3.23 -16.10
N PHE A 567 9.24 -4.52 -15.75
CA PHE A 567 8.80 -5.66 -16.56
C PHE A 567 9.41 -5.72 -17.96
N SER A 568 10.64 -5.23 -18.14
CA SER A 568 11.38 -5.30 -19.39
C SER A 568 11.89 -6.70 -19.72
N ARG A 569 11.83 -7.63 -18.78
CA ARG A 569 12.16 -9.04 -18.90
C ARG A 569 11.36 -9.84 -17.88
N PHE A 570 11.32 -11.15 -18.01
CA PHE A 570 10.81 -11.99 -16.93
C PHE A 570 11.83 -12.02 -15.78
N TYR A 571 11.34 -11.88 -14.55
CA TYR A 571 12.21 -11.94 -13.37
C TYR A 571 12.10 -13.30 -12.70
N PRO A 572 13.22 -14.04 -12.57
CA PRO A 572 13.23 -15.31 -11.85
C PRO A 572 12.73 -15.16 -10.42
N ARG A 573 11.87 -16.04 -9.99
CA ARG A 573 11.27 -16.02 -8.66
C ARG A 573 11.28 -17.40 -8.01
N ALA A 574 11.19 -17.44 -6.68
CA ALA A 574 11.15 -18.70 -5.95
C ALA A 574 9.83 -19.44 -6.26
N ILE A 575 9.94 -20.74 -6.48
CA ILE A 575 8.78 -21.64 -6.57
C ILE A 575 8.12 -21.72 -5.19
N PRO A 576 6.78 -21.61 -5.07
CA PRO A 576 6.09 -21.84 -3.80
C PRO A 576 6.41 -23.22 -3.24
N ALA A 577 6.62 -23.32 -1.92
CA ALA A 577 7.11 -24.54 -1.28
C ALA A 577 6.25 -25.78 -1.58
N GLN A 578 4.91 -25.61 -1.64
CA GLN A 578 3.98 -26.70 -1.97
C GLN A 578 4.15 -27.17 -3.43
N VAL A 579 4.25 -26.21 -4.36
CA VAL A 579 4.53 -26.50 -5.77
C VAL A 579 5.88 -27.22 -5.93
N LEU A 580 6.92 -26.72 -5.24
CA LEU A 580 8.25 -27.31 -5.29
C LEU A 580 8.27 -28.75 -4.76
N LEU A 581 7.55 -29.02 -3.64
CA LEU A 581 7.44 -30.37 -3.10
C LEU A 581 6.77 -31.32 -4.10
N ASP A 582 5.66 -30.89 -4.69
CA ASP A 582 4.94 -31.68 -5.69
C ASP A 582 5.79 -31.93 -6.93
N VAL A 583 6.55 -30.94 -7.40
CA VAL A 583 7.50 -31.08 -8.52
C VAL A 583 8.60 -32.09 -8.19
N VAL A 584 9.18 -32.04 -7.00
CA VAL A 584 10.19 -33.00 -6.56
C VAL A 584 9.60 -34.41 -6.52
N ASN A 585 8.41 -34.56 -5.96
CA ASN A 585 7.71 -35.85 -5.93
C ASN A 585 7.43 -36.42 -7.33
N ASP A 586 6.99 -35.57 -8.25
CA ASP A 586 6.73 -35.96 -9.65
C ASP A 586 8.03 -36.43 -10.35
N VAL A 587 9.14 -35.69 -10.20
CA VAL A 587 10.43 -36.02 -10.85
C VAL A 587 11.09 -37.26 -10.23
N THR A 588 10.95 -37.47 -8.92
CA THR A 588 11.55 -38.61 -8.22
C THR A 588 10.62 -39.82 -8.10
N GLU A 589 9.40 -39.73 -8.66
CA GLU A 589 8.33 -40.74 -8.56
C GLU A 589 8.00 -41.13 -7.09
N THR A 590 8.25 -40.23 -6.16
CA THR A 590 7.92 -40.41 -4.75
C THR A 590 6.48 -39.95 -4.46
N LYS A 591 5.92 -40.47 -3.37
CA LYS A 591 4.57 -40.11 -2.94
C LYS A 591 4.59 -39.71 -1.47
N GLU A 592 4.42 -38.42 -1.22
CA GLU A 592 4.27 -37.88 0.13
C GLU A 592 2.93 -38.32 0.75
N LYS A 593 2.89 -38.37 2.07
CA LYS A 593 1.67 -38.62 2.83
C LYS A 593 1.41 -37.49 3.80
N PHE A 594 0.31 -36.77 3.61
CA PHE A 594 -0.12 -35.66 4.45
C PHE A 594 -1.21 -36.13 5.44
N GLY A 595 -0.83 -36.38 6.67
CA GLY A 595 -1.77 -36.73 7.75
C GLY A 595 -2.74 -37.83 7.37
N ARG A 596 -4.04 -37.53 7.31
CA ARG A 596 -5.13 -38.48 6.98
C ARG A 596 -5.42 -38.63 5.49
N TYR A 597 -4.79 -37.78 4.64
CA TYR A 597 -5.05 -37.86 3.20
C TYR A 597 -4.45 -39.11 2.57
N PRO A 598 -5.02 -39.58 1.47
CA PRO A 598 -4.43 -40.68 0.71
C PRO A 598 -2.97 -40.42 0.34
N GLN A 599 -2.18 -41.47 0.28
CA GLN A 599 -0.79 -41.36 -0.19
C GLN A 599 -0.79 -40.85 -1.65
N GLY A 600 0.06 -39.87 -1.96
CA GLY A 600 0.15 -39.24 -3.26
C GLY A 600 -0.82 -38.07 -3.44
N THR A 601 -1.53 -37.65 -2.39
CA THR A 601 -2.21 -36.34 -2.41
C THR A 601 -1.19 -35.23 -2.62
N ARG A 602 -1.44 -34.32 -3.54
CA ARG A 602 -0.53 -33.20 -3.84
C ARG A 602 -0.58 -32.16 -2.71
N ALA A 603 0.59 -31.58 -2.40
CA ALA A 603 0.72 -30.54 -1.38
C ALA A 603 -0.12 -29.31 -1.71
N VAL A 604 -0.20 -28.96 -3.00
CA VAL A 604 -1.03 -27.84 -3.51
C VAL A 604 -2.51 -28.04 -3.22
N SER A 605 -3.01 -29.28 -3.25
CA SER A 605 -4.43 -29.59 -3.05
C SER A 605 -4.82 -29.83 -1.58
N THR A 606 -3.85 -29.81 -0.64
CA THR A 606 -4.15 -30.05 0.76
C THR A 606 -4.78 -28.82 1.44
N PRO A 607 -5.94 -28.96 2.12
CA PRO A 607 -6.57 -27.84 2.84
C PRO A 607 -5.73 -27.33 4.02
N LEU A 608 -4.92 -28.20 4.61
CA LEU A 608 -4.25 -27.92 5.88
C LEU A 608 -2.73 -27.84 5.74
N PRO A 609 -2.09 -26.91 6.44
CA PRO A 609 -0.62 -26.84 6.51
C PRO A 609 -0.13 -27.95 7.46
N TYR A 610 0.08 -29.15 6.94
CA TYR A 610 0.69 -30.24 7.71
C TYR A 610 2.14 -29.98 8.06
N SER A 611 2.61 -30.54 9.18
CA SER A 611 4.01 -30.51 9.55
C SER A 611 4.83 -31.20 8.45
N SER A 612 5.71 -30.47 7.81
CA SER A 612 6.62 -30.94 6.79
C SER A 612 7.90 -30.14 6.87
N ARG A 613 8.99 -30.82 7.19
CA ARG A 613 10.33 -30.18 7.26
C ARG A 613 10.72 -29.54 5.92
N PHE A 614 10.33 -30.18 4.82
CA PHE A 614 10.58 -29.65 3.48
C PHE A 614 9.84 -28.33 3.27
N LEU A 615 8.51 -28.30 3.51
CA LEU A 615 7.71 -27.10 3.33
C LEU A 615 8.16 -25.94 4.24
N ASP A 616 8.55 -26.25 5.48
CA ASP A 616 9.07 -25.24 6.43
C ASP A 616 10.42 -24.70 6.00
N LEU A 617 11.31 -25.55 5.46
CA LEU A 617 12.62 -25.15 4.97
C LEU A 617 12.52 -24.21 3.75
N PHE A 618 11.59 -24.49 2.82
CA PHE A 618 11.36 -23.72 1.61
C PHE A 618 10.35 -22.57 1.79
N GLY A 619 9.98 -22.25 3.04
CA GLY A 619 9.26 -21.01 3.37
C GLY A 619 7.80 -21.00 2.94
N ARG A 620 7.08 -22.12 3.16
CA ARG A 620 5.63 -22.12 2.97
C ARG A 620 4.97 -20.98 3.76
N SER A 621 3.83 -20.50 3.28
CA SER A 621 3.02 -19.53 4.01
C SER A 621 2.59 -20.10 5.36
N GLU A 622 2.93 -19.40 6.45
CA GLU A 622 2.50 -19.77 7.80
C GLU A 622 1.02 -19.50 8.04
N ARG A 623 0.36 -18.69 7.16
CA ARG A 623 -1.04 -18.25 7.29
C ARG A 623 -1.39 -17.64 8.65
N GLU A 624 -0.40 -17.23 9.41
CA GLU A 624 -0.59 -16.60 10.72
C GLU A 624 -0.71 -15.09 10.63
N PHE A 625 -0.11 -14.49 9.59
CA PHE A 625 -0.14 -13.05 9.34
C PHE A 625 -0.67 -12.77 7.94
N LEU A 626 -1.27 -11.59 7.76
CA LEU A 626 -1.68 -11.13 6.44
C LEU A 626 -0.48 -11.17 5.49
N ALA A 627 -0.65 -11.91 4.39
CA ALA A 627 0.44 -12.22 3.49
C ALA A 627 0.93 -10.95 2.80
N ASN A 628 2.04 -10.45 3.27
CA ASN A 628 3.10 -9.77 2.53
C ASN A 628 4.34 -9.52 3.38
N ARG A 629 4.55 -10.31 4.42
CA ARG A 629 5.94 -10.52 4.77
C ARG A 629 6.47 -11.48 3.70
N LYS A 630 7.27 -10.96 2.74
CA LYS A 630 8.27 -11.79 2.06
C LYS A 630 8.76 -12.76 3.13
N PRO A 631 8.76 -14.08 2.91
CA PRO A 631 9.35 -14.97 3.89
C PRO A 631 10.65 -14.29 4.26
N LYS A 632 10.83 -13.93 5.54
CA LYS A 632 12.12 -13.48 6.00
C LYS A 632 13.00 -14.65 5.57
N ALA A 633 13.79 -14.43 4.52
CA ALA A 633 14.94 -15.28 4.30
C ALA A 633 15.60 -15.29 5.67
N ARG A 634 15.42 -16.38 6.42
CA ARG A 634 16.21 -16.59 7.63
C ARG A 634 17.60 -16.47 7.09
N THR A 635 18.25 -15.40 7.46
CA THR A 635 19.57 -14.98 7.06
C THR A 635 20.57 -16.08 7.39
N ASN A 636 20.54 -17.21 6.71
CA ASN A 636 21.61 -18.22 6.76
C ASN A 636 21.38 -19.48 5.90
N THR A 637 20.31 -19.57 5.09
CA THR A 637 20.22 -20.70 4.16
C THR A 637 19.72 -20.22 2.79
N HIS A 638 20.64 -20.18 1.82
CA HIS A 638 20.36 -20.02 0.40
C HIS A 638 19.66 -21.29 -0.16
N THR A 639 18.43 -21.52 0.20
CA THR A 639 17.64 -22.67 -0.27
C THR A 639 16.37 -22.19 -0.99
N SER A 640 16.51 -21.23 -1.93
CA SER A 640 15.45 -20.93 -2.88
C SER A 640 15.83 -21.54 -4.24
N ILE A 641 14.92 -22.31 -4.82
CA ILE A 641 15.02 -22.74 -6.22
C ILE A 641 14.20 -21.76 -7.02
N THR A 642 14.89 -21.01 -7.89
CA THR A 642 14.24 -20.08 -8.84
C THR A 642 14.07 -20.78 -10.19
N TYR A 643 13.10 -20.33 -10.95
CA TYR A 643 12.90 -20.77 -12.32
C TYR A 643 12.75 -19.57 -13.26
N ASP A 644 13.17 -19.79 -14.47
CA ASP A 644 12.95 -18.92 -15.61
C ASP A 644 11.79 -19.47 -16.47
#